data_e22c76f567b7c3bacc5cc39c74a1aea6
#
_entry.id   e22c76f567b7c3bacc5cc39c74a1aea6
#
_cell.length_a   1.000
_cell.length_b   1.000
_cell.length_c   1.000
_cell.angle_alpha   90.00
_cell.angle_beta   90.00
_cell.angle_gamma   90.00
#
_symmetry.space_group_name_H-M   'P 1'
#
loop_
_entity.id
_entity.type
_entity.pdbx_description
1 polymer ?
#
loop_
_entity_poly.entity_id
_entity_poly.type
_entity_poly.pdbx_seq_one_letter_code
_entity_poly.pdbx_strand_id
1 'polypeptide(L)'
;MTKKIKSVRRLTTAMRGKLSVVFFVIVCLFLVLAVRLAYWTIRNGDEFETIVLGQQNHTSSTIAYERGRIFDRNGNILATNEKIYTLVLEPKNIIEVGENAKENEEDANEVLETTIRVLNEYFGFDESDLRETIENNKDSYYVVYKKNLSYDEVSAFREFLAKADESWDENTPADEKAEIQEARKVEGVMFEENYKRVYPYKDLACRILGFTSSGNSGNWGIEQYYNDTLNGTNGRSYYYFNQELTQEQTVKEAENGNSVVSTIDMQIQQVIEDKLEEFDKDVGSKMTSILVMDPRNGEVLGMASSNPYDLNDPMNEENLLQLFSQEEIDEMKAYTKEKEAEESSEDTSEEVTAGGTSEEDMEENDEEASTETDAEEEEEQMTIYDGFYQLWRNPIISDANEPGSTYKPFTVAAGLETGVLTGNESYYCTGSLNVGSWNIGCSHVHGNISLEDAVAQSCNVAMMNIGFNEGNDIFYQYQNLFGFGRNTGIDLPGEAQTASLIPSEENRDTVTLATNSFGQNFNCSMIQMAAGFSSLINGGYYYQPRVVKEIQNDQGDVVEEKEAEVLRNTVSEETSETMREYLKTTVESGTGTKAQIPGYSIGGKTGTAEKIPRNKEDYYISFVGFVPAEDPELLIYVTIDEPNVDNQANAALAVNLERECMEEIVKILGIEPTEELTEEEKQELAEQQAEEEAQREAEEETEAEEETESEEETESDTSESSGADTSGSGEETDTGASSAEDTEEDAE
;
A
#
# COMPACT_ATOMS: atom_id res chain seq x y z
N MET A 1 11.79 31.98 -95.42
CA MET A 1 11.91 32.17 -93.95
C MET A 1 12.31 30.85 -93.33
N THR A 2 13.57 30.67 -93.00
CA THR A 2 14.16 29.43 -92.43
C THR A 2 14.19 29.52 -90.93
N LYS A 3 13.37 28.66 -90.28
CA LYS A 3 13.34 28.52 -88.82
C LYS A 3 14.65 27.87 -88.33
N LYS A 4 15.48 28.58 -87.58
CA LYS A 4 16.68 28.07 -86.90
C LYS A 4 16.25 27.11 -85.82
N ILE A 5 16.57 25.84 -85.98
CA ILE A 5 16.43 24.79 -84.92
C ILE A 5 17.49 25.07 -83.85
N LYS A 6 17.05 25.42 -82.62
CA LYS A 6 17.97 25.58 -81.47
C LYS A 6 18.59 24.20 -81.16
N SER A 7 19.87 24.06 -81.25
CA SER A 7 20.63 22.87 -80.89
C SER A 7 20.46 22.60 -79.35
N VAL A 8 19.91 21.48 -78.98
CA VAL A 8 19.87 21.01 -77.58
C VAL A 8 21.32 20.73 -77.18
N ARG A 9 21.87 21.54 -76.29
CA ARG A 9 23.19 21.30 -75.68
C ARG A 9 23.16 19.99 -74.92
N ARG A 10 23.91 18.99 -75.35
CA ARG A 10 24.10 17.71 -74.67
C ARG A 10 24.91 17.94 -73.37
N LEU A 11 24.42 17.44 -72.27
CA LEU A 11 25.08 17.48 -70.93
C LEU A 11 26.44 16.77 -71.03
N THR A 12 27.51 17.44 -70.59
CA THR A 12 28.85 16.83 -70.51
C THR A 12 28.91 15.79 -69.38
N THR A 13 29.85 14.84 -69.44
CA THR A 13 30.02 13.77 -68.42
C THR A 13 30.24 14.37 -67.04
N ALA A 14 30.94 15.49 -66.91
CA ALA A 14 31.12 16.22 -65.65
C ALA A 14 29.82 16.85 -65.11
N MET A 15 28.96 17.34 -66.01
CA MET A 15 27.61 17.85 -65.58
C MET A 15 26.65 16.72 -65.17
N ARG A 16 26.74 15.60 -65.87
CA ARG A 16 25.96 14.41 -65.45
C ARG A 16 26.37 13.90 -64.04
N GLY A 17 27.69 13.84 -63.72
CA GLY A 17 28.17 13.46 -62.38
C GLY A 17 27.69 14.43 -61.28
N LYS A 18 27.77 15.74 -61.53
CA LYS A 18 27.26 16.74 -60.57
C LYS A 18 25.74 16.64 -60.39
N LEU A 19 24.98 16.37 -61.46
CA LEU A 19 23.54 16.19 -61.41
C LEU A 19 23.16 14.91 -60.64
N SER A 20 23.92 13.81 -60.81
CA SER A 20 23.73 12.56 -60.04
C SER A 20 24.00 12.75 -58.56
N VAL A 21 25.04 13.53 -58.18
CA VAL A 21 25.31 13.86 -56.77
C VAL A 21 24.17 14.68 -56.19
N VAL A 22 23.70 15.74 -56.88
CA VAL A 22 22.57 16.55 -56.43
C VAL A 22 21.31 15.73 -56.31
N PHE A 23 21.03 14.84 -57.27
CA PHE A 23 19.89 13.91 -57.21
C PHE A 23 20.01 12.98 -56.00
N PHE A 24 21.17 12.41 -55.72
CA PHE A 24 21.39 11.54 -54.57
C PHE A 24 21.20 12.30 -53.25
N VAL A 25 21.69 13.54 -53.13
CA VAL A 25 21.48 14.38 -51.96
C VAL A 25 19.98 14.65 -51.74
N ILE A 26 19.24 14.96 -52.81
CA ILE A 26 17.78 15.16 -52.73
C ILE A 26 17.06 13.88 -52.29
N VAL A 27 17.44 12.73 -52.82
CA VAL A 27 16.85 11.42 -52.42
C VAL A 27 17.14 11.14 -50.94
N CYS A 28 18.38 11.40 -50.48
CA CYS A 28 18.71 11.25 -49.05
C CYS A 28 17.89 12.20 -48.15
N LEU A 29 17.67 13.45 -48.54
CA LEU A 29 16.82 14.39 -47.82
C LEU A 29 15.37 13.93 -47.76
N PHE A 30 14.81 13.40 -48.86
CA PHE A 30 13.47 12.83 -48.84
C PHE A 30 13.37 11.58 -47.97
N LEU A 31 14.42 10.74 -47.93
CA LEU A 31 14.48 9.57 -47.05
C LEU A 31 14.49 10.01 -45.58
N VAL A 32 15.27 11.00 -45.20
CA VAL A 32 15.29 11.58 -43.86
C VAL A 32 13.90 12.14 -43.48
N LEU A 33 13.28 12.89 -44.41
CA LEU A 33 11.93 13.41 -44.21
C LEU A 33 10.89 12.30 -44.04
N ALA A 34 10.97 11.24 -44.84
CA ALA A 34 10.06 10.10 -44.76
C ALA A 34 10.22 9.36 -43.41
N VAL A 35 11.45 9.11 -42.97
CA VAL A 35 11.76 8.51 -41.67
C VAL A 35 11.24 9.40 -40.53
N ARG A 36 11.46 10.71 -40.61
CA ARG A 36 10.95 11.67 -39.63
C ARG A 36 9.43 11.70 -39.59
N LEU A 37 8.79 11.69 -40.74
CA LEU A 37 7.32 11.65 -40.84
C LEU A 37 6.78 10.34 -40.22
N ALA A 38 7.37 9.20 -40.60
CA ALA A 38 7.00 7.92 -40.02
C ALA A 38 7.17 7.89 -38.50
N TYR A 39 8.27 8.41 -38.00
CA TYR A 39 8.52 8.55 -36.56
C TYR A 39 7.44 9.38 -35.86
N TRP A 40 7.08 10.54 -36.39
CA TRP A 40 6.04 11.40 -35.84
C TRP A 40 4.66 10.76 -35.94
N THR A 41 4.34 10.07 -37.05
CA THR A 41 3.05 9.39 -37.22
C THR A 41 2.90 8.23 -36.25
N ILE A 42 3.97 7.45 -36.01
CA ILE A 42 3.91 6.31 -35.07
C ILE A 42 3.86 6.81 -33.62
N ARG A 43 4.60 7.85 -33.27
CA ARG A 43 4.67 8.34 -31.88
C ARG A 43 3.51 9.24 -31.49
N ASN A 44 3.02 10.06 -32.39
CA ASN A 44 1.98 11.06 -32.11
C ASN A 44 0.72 10.85 -32.96
N GLY A 45 0.56 9.70 -33.60
CA GLY A 45 -0.59 9.38 -34.46
C GLY A 45 -1.92 9.53 -33.72
N ASP A 46 -1.99 8.99 -32.54
CA ASP A 46 -3.18 9.00 -31.69
C ASP A 46 -3.54 10.40 -31.18
N GLU A 47 -2.52 11.22 -30.87
CA GLU A 47 -2.72 12.62 -30.48
C GLU A 47 -3.27 13.46 -31.65
N PHE A 48 -2.74 13.26 -32.84
CA PHE A 48 -3.23 13.94 -34.04
C PHE A 48 -4.65 13.49 -34.43
N GLU A 49 -4.96 12.20 -34.30
CA GLU A 49 -6.30 11.66 -34.52
C GLU A 49 -7.30 12.30 -33.51
N THR A 50 -6.92 12.35 -32.25
CA THR A 50 -7.70 13.01 -31.19
C THR A 50 -7.97 14.48 -31.48
N ILE A 51 -6.96 15.23 -31.95
CA ILE A 51 -7.10 16.65 -32.34
C ILE A 51 -8.03 16.79 -33.54
N VAL A 52 -7.91 15.94 -34.56
CA VAL A 52 -8.76 15.99 -35.76
C VAL A 52 -10.21 15.65 -35.41
N LEU A 53 -10.44 14.60 -34.62
CA LEU A 53 -11.77 14.23 -34.14
C LEU A 53 -12.36 15.36 -33.27
N GLY A 54 -11.59 15.96 -32.38
CA GLY A 54 -12.02 17.09 -31.55
C GLY A 54 -12.40 18.36 -32.33
N GLN A 55 -11.85 18.59 -33.50
CA GLN A 55 -12.20 19.75 -34.35
C GLN A 55 -13.49 19.55 -35.16
N GLN A 56 -13.97 18.32 -35.32
CA GLN A 56 -15.16 17.99 -36.13
C GLN A 56 -16.40 17.74 -35.28
N ASN A 57 -16.28 17.70 -33.93
CA ASN A 57 -17.32 17.22 -33.05
C ASN A 57 -18.08 18.33 -32.32
N HIS A 58 -19.35 18.11 -32.11
CA HIS A 58 -20.18 18.96 -31.26
C HIS A 58 -20.18 18.52 -29.79
N THR A 59 -19.92 17.24 -29.53
CA THR A 59 -19.89 16.68 -28.16
C THR A 59 -18.88 15.54 -28.08
N SER A 60 -18.10 15.50 -27.01
CA SER A 60 -17.23 14.35 -26.71
C SER A 60 -17.29 14.01 -25.24
N SER A 61 -17.39 12.73 -24.90
CA SER A 61 -17.32 12.21 -23.53
C SER A 61 -16.06 11.37 -23.31
N THR A 62 -15.50 11.48 -22.12
CA THR A 62 -14.36 10.65 -21.70
C THR A 62 -14.87 9.27 -21.29
N ILE A 63 -14.18 8.21 -21.71
CA ILE A 63 -14.38 6.85 -21.24
C ILE A 63 -13.27 6.58 -20.26
N ALA A 64 -13.61 6.45 -18.97
CA ALA A 64 -12.62 6.21 -17.93
C ALA A 64 -12.00 4.81 -18.09
N TYR A 65 -10.68 4.72 -17.91
CA TYR A 65 -10.00 3.42 -17.77
C TYR A 65 -10.22 2.85 -16.38
N GLU A 66 -10.12 1.54 -16.25
CA GLU A 66 -10.05 0.84 -14.97
C GLU A 66 -8.59 0.72 -14.53
N ARG A 67 -8.28 1.16 -13.30
CA ARG A 67 -6.96 1.01 -12.70
C ARG A 67 -6.70 -0.47 -12.43
N GLY A 68 -5.48 -0.96 -12.68
CA GLY A 68 -5.08 -2.36 -12.42
C GLY A 68 -5.37 -2.76 -10.97
N ARG A 69 -5.74 -4.01 -10.75
CA ARG A 69 -5.99 -4.58 -9.43
C ARG A 69 -4.69 -4.91 -8.74
N ILE A 70 -4.73 -5.00 -7.41
CA ILE A 70 -3.62 -5.54 -6.62
C ILE A 70 -4.11 -6.84 -5.98
N PHE A 71 -3.35 -7.91 -6.20
CA PHE A 71 -3.63 -9.24 -5.67
C PHE A 71 -2.56 -9.63 -4.65
N ASP A 72 -2.93 -10.50 -3.70
CA ASP A 72 -1.96 -11.24 -2.91
C ASP A 72 -1.29 -12.34 -3.77
N ARG A 73 -0.33 -13.09 -3.19
CA ARG A 73 0.38 -14.17 -3.89
C ARG A 73 -0.52 -15.33 -4.32
N ASN A 74 -1.69 -15.47 -3.71
CA ASN A 74 -2.66 -16.56 -3.90
C ASN A 74 -3.83 -16.15 -4.82
N GLY A 75 -3.87 -14.88 -5.27
CA GLY A 75 -4.90 -14.33 -6.16
C GLY A 75 -6.08 -13.69 -5.43
N ASN A 76 -6.01 -13.46 -4.11
CA ASN A 76 -7.01 -12.69 -3.38
C ASN A 76 -6.89 -11.20 -3.74
N ILE A 77 -8.01 -10.52 -3.85
CA ILE A 77 -8.06 -9.11 -4.27
C ILE A 77 -7.81 -8.21 -3.06
N LEU A 78 -6.66 -7.53 -3.04
CA LEU A 78 -6.29 -6.55 -2.00
C LEU A 78 -6.75 -5.13 -2.35
N ALA A 79 -6.75 -4.77 -3.65
CA ALA A 79 -7.28 -3.50 -4.13
C ALA A 79 -7.99 -3.69 -5.48
N THR A 80 -9.18 -3.08 -5.62
CA THR A 80 -10.04 -3.17 -6.80
C THR A 80 -10.68 -1.82 -7.11
N ASN A 81 -11.60 -1.80 -8.07
CA ASN A 81 -12.30 -0.60 -8.45
C ASN A 81 -13.82 -0.84 -8.42
N GLU A 82 -14.55 0.12 -7.93
CA GLU A 82 -16.00 0.19 -7.99
C GLU A 82 -16.41 1.20 -9.06
N LYS A 83 -17.38 0.84 -9.88
CA LYS A 83 -17.91 1.72 -10.91
C LYS A 83 -18.84 2.75 -10.26
N ILE A 84 -18.55 4.01 -10.46
CA ILE A 84 -19.31 5.13 -9.95
C ILE A 84 -19.76 6.05 -11.09
N TYR A 85 -20.73 6.89 -10.82
CA TYR A 85 -21.29 7.79 -11.79
C TYR A 85 -21.25 9.25 -11.30
N THR A 86 -20.99 10.14 -12.25
CA THR A 86 -21.10 11.59 -12.03
C THR A 86 -22.31 12.07 -12.80
N LEU A 87 -23.28 12.66 -12.09
CA LEU A 87 -24.42 13.32 -12.70
C LEU A 87 -23.99 14.68 -13.26
N VAL A 88 -24.17 14.84 -14.56
CA VAL A 88 -23.92 16.08 -15.29
C VAL A 88 -25.26 16.62 -15.82
N LEU A 89 -25.51 17.90 -15.57
CA LEU A 89 -26.63 18.63 -16.14
C LEU A 89 -26.16 19.41 -17.36
N GLU A 90 -27.02 19.47 -18.37
CA GLU A 90 -26.90 20.32 -19.57
C GLU A 90 -27.93 21.43 -19.52
N PRO A 91 -27.79 22.51 -18.69
CA PRO A 91 -28.77 23.52 -18.48
C PRO A 91 -29.29 24.19 -19.78
N LYS A 92 -28.33 24.43 -20.69
CA LYS A 92 -28.68 25.04 -21.98
C LYS A 92 -29.60 24.14 -22.82
N ASN A 93 -29.35 22.81 -22.82
CA ASN A 93 -30.20 21.89 -23.56
C ASN A 93 -31.63 21.83 -22.98
N ILE A 94 -31.75 21.77 -21.64
CA ILE A 94 -33.03 21.80 -20.92
C ILE A 94 -33.86 23.03 -21.34
N ILE A 95 -33.22 24.20 -21.40
CA ILE A 95 -33.88 25.47 -21.73
C ILE A 95 -34.21 25.55 -23.22
N GLU A 96 -33.29 25.19 -24.14
CA GLU A 96 -33.51 25.23 -25.58
C GLU A 96 -34.63 24.29 -26.02
N VAL A 97 -34.71 23.06 -25.43
CA VAL A 97 -35.80 22.12 -25.72
C VAL A 97 -37.15 22.69 -25.22
N GLY A 98 -37.18 23.29 -24.03
CA GLY A 98 -38.36 23.98 -23.51
C GLY A 98 -38.81 25.18 -24.37
N GLU A 99 -37.87 25.97 -24.91
CA GLU A 99 -38.18 27.07 -25.81
C GLU A 99 -38.75 26.58 -27.17
N ASN A 100 -38.22 25.46 -27.70
CA ASN A 100 -38.73 24.84 -28.92
C ASN A 100 -40.14 24.23 -28.70
N ALA A 101 -40.42 23.69 -27.51
CA ALA A 101 -41.77 23.21 -27.13
C ALA A 101 -42.82 24.33 -27.18
N LYS A 102 -42.46 25.55 -26.78
CA LYS A 102 -43.31 26.73 -26.81
C LYS A 102 -43.75 27.12 -28.22
N GLU A 103 -42.93 26.90 -29.25
CA GLU A 103 -43.29 27.13 -30.63
C GLU A 103 -44.39 26.17 -31.13
N ASN A 104 -44.58 25.03 -30.44
CA ASN A 104 -45.60 24.02 -30.70
C ASN A 104 -46.84 24.13 -29.80
N GLU A 105 -47.06 25.26 -29.12
CA GLU A 105 -48.18 25.55 -28.18
C GLU A 105 -48.07 24.70 -26.86
N GLU A 106 -46.95 24.12 -26.54
CA GLU A 106 -46.70 23.46 -25.26
C GLU A 106 -46.10 24.41 -24.21
N ASP A 107 -46.17 24.06 -22.92
CA ASP A 107 -45.61 24.91 -21.86
C ASP A 107 -44.07 24.82 -21.86
N ALA A 108 -43.40 25.92 -22.12
CA ALA A 108 -41.94 26.02 -22.16
C ALA A 108 -41.24 25.57 -20.83
N ASN A 109 -41.97 25.67 -19.72
CA ASN A 109 -41.43 25.29 -18.43
C ASN A 109 -41.62 23.78 -18.12
N GLU A 110 -42.42 23.07 -18.91
CA GLU A 110 -42.80 21.69 -18.61
C GLU A 110 -41.56 20.75 -18.61
N VAL A 111 -40.61 20.94 -19.52
CA VAL A 111 -39.35 20.17 -19.58
C VAL A 111 -38.51 20.41 -18.32
N LEU A 112 -38.31 21.68 -17.96
CA LEU A 112 -37.54 22.07 -16.76
C LEU A 112 -38.18 21.51 -15.47
N GLU A 113 -39.50 21.72 -15.31
CA GLU A 113 -40.23 21.27 -14.12
C GLU A 113 -40.25 19.75 -14.01
N THR A 114 -40.43 19.04 -15.15
CA THR A 114 -40.42 17.58 -15.17
C THR A 114 -39.01 17.04 -14.82
N THR A 115 -37.94 17.58 -15.40
CA THR A 115 -36.58 17.18 -15.12
C THR A 115 -36.22 17.37 -13.65
N ILE A 116 -36.55 18.55 -13.07
CA ILE A 116 -36.29 18.81 -11.63
C ILE A 116 -37.06 17.83 -10.75
N ARG A 117 -38.36 17.64 -11.00
CA ARG A 117 -39.21 16.77 -10.20
C ARG A 117 -38.75 15.31 -10.25
N VAL A 118 -38.43 14.81 -11.43
CA VAL A 118 -37.94 13.43 -11.60
C VAL A 118 -36.56 13.23 -10.92
N LEU A 119 -35.66 14.20 -11.01
CA LEU A 119 -34.40 14.15 -10.29
C LEU A 119 -34.59 14.19 -8.76
N ASN A 120 -35.59 14.96 -8.27
CA ASN A 120 -35.96 14.93 -6.85
C ASN A 120 -36.53 13.54 -6.46
N GLU A 121 -37.40 12.96 -7.30
CA GLU A 121 -38.06 11.68 -7.01
C GLU A 121 -37.06 10.51 -6.92
N TYR A 122 -36.09 10.42 -7.86
CA TYR A 122 -35.15 9.29 -7.91
C TYR A 122 -33.95 9.48 -6.99
N PHE A 123 -33.48 10.71 -6.77
CA PHE A 123 -32.22 10.98 -6.04
C PHE A 123 -32.42 11.80 -4.75
N GLY A 124 -33.63 12.27 -4.47
CA GLY A 124 -33.90 13.12 -3.31
C GLY A 124 -33.22 14.50 -3.35
N PHE A 125 -32.79 14.97 -4.51
CA PHE A 125 -32.15 16.28 -4.65
C PHE A 125 -33.14 17.44 -4.40
N ASP A 126 -32.63 18.51 -3.80
CA ASP A 126 -33.45 19.69 -3.54
C ASP A 126 -33.86 20.40 -4.84
N GLU A 127 -35.18 20.58 -5.04
CA GLU A 127 -35.72 21.20 -6.26
C GLU A 127 -35.29 22.66 -6.43
N SER A 128 -35.07 23.39 -5.33
CA SER A 128 -34.66 24.79 -5.37
C SER A 128 -33.18 24.92 -5.76
N ASP A 129 -32.34 24.02 -5.29
CA ASP A 129 -30.90 23.94 -5.63
C ASP A 129 -30.70 23.53 -7.11
N LEU A 130 -31.45 22.52 -7.57
CA LEU A 130 -31.47 22.11 -8.97
C LEU A 130 -31.85 23.26 -9.89
N ARG A 131 -32.93 23.99 -9.54
CA ARG A 131 -33.40 25.14 -10.29
C ARG A 131 -32.37 26.26 -10.34
N GLU A 132 -31.82 26.63 -9.19
CA GLU A 132 -30.78 27.66 -9.09
C GLU A 132 -29.54 27.28 -9.91
N THR A 133 -29.12 26.04 -9.86
CA THR A 133 -27.98 25.51 -10.63
C THR A 133 -28.25 25.62 -12.14
N ILE A 134 -29.44 25.22 -12.61
CA ILE A 134 -29.80 25.30 -14.03
C ILE A 134 -29.92 26.76 -14.50
N GLU A 135 -30.56 27.63 -13.73
CA GLU A 135 -30.77 29.03 -14.08
C GLU A 135 -29.47 29.85 -14.10
N ASN A 136 -28.56 29.59 -13.12
CA ASN A 136 -27.25 30.25 -13.03
C ASN A 136 -26.29 29.82 -14.15
N ASN A 137 -26.49 28.64 -14.73
CA ASN A 137 -25.63 28.07 -15.77
C ASN A 137 -26.33 27.88 -17.12
N LYS A 138 -27.36 28.65 -17.40
CA LYS A 138 -28.26 28.51 -18.59
C LYS A 138 -27.56 28.45 -19.95
N ASP A 139 -26.36 28.98 -20.07
CA ASP A 139 -25.56 28.97 -21.30
C ASP A 139 -24.59 27.79 -21.40
N SER A 140 -24.53 26.91 -20.34
CA SER A 140 -23.63 25.78 -20.26
C SER A 140 -24.28 24.47 -20.71
N TYR A 141 -23.54 23.66 -21.47
CA TYR A 141 -23.87 22.27 -21.81
C TYR A 141 -23.25 21.26 -20.86
N TYR A 142 -22.52 21.72 -19.79
CA TYR A 142 -21.84 20.83 -18.89
C TYR A 142 -21.73 21.47 -17.51
N VAL A 143 -22.48 20.93 -16.56
CA VAL A 143 -22.41 21.30 -15.14
C VAL A 143 -22.42 20.03 -14.32
N VAL A 144 -21.32 19.75 -13.63
CA VAL A 144 -21.22 18.64 -12.68
C VAL A 144 -22.10 18.96 -11.48
N TYR A 145 -23.17 18.18 -11.27
CA TYR A 145 -24.10 18.40 -10.17
C TYR A 145 -23.80 17.50 -8.97
N LYS A 146 -23.61 16.19 -9.19
CA LYS A 146 -23.33 15.23 -8.12
C LYS A 146 -22.30 14.20 -8.59
N LYS A 147 -21.28 13.95 -7.75
CA LYS A 147 -20.25 12.92 -7.97
C LYS A 147 -20.52 11.70 -7.09
N ASN A 148 -19.88 10.61 -7.42
CA ASN A 148 -19.82 9.37 -6.62
C ASN A 148 -21.20 8.72 -6.39
N LEU A 149 -22.08 8.75 -7.37
CA LEU A 149 -23.33 7.98 -7.35
C LEU A 149 -23.00 6.52 -7.65
N SER A 150 -23.58 5.60 -6.89
CA SER A 150 -23.43 4.16 -7.10
C SER A 150 -24.24 3.67 -8.32
N TYR A 151 -23.97 2.44 -8.77
CA TYR A 151 -24.78 1.81 -9.81
C TYR A 151 -26.24 1.67 -9.40
N ASP A 152 -26.52 1.30 -8.15
CA ASP A 152 -27.88 1.10 -7.65
C ASP A 152 -28.69 2.38 -7.63
N GLU A 153 -28.06 3.52 -7.27
CA GLU A 153 -28.71 4.83 -7.30
C GLU A 153 -29.06 5.27 -8.72
N VAL A 154 -28.24 4.94 -9.71
CA VAL A 154 -28.41 5.39 -11.10
C VAL A 154 -29.25 4.42 -11.92
N SER A 155 -29.26 3.12 -11.62
CA SER A 155 -29.90 2.08 -12.44
C SER A 155 -31.38 2.29 -12.62
N ALA A 156 -32.12 2.58 -11.53
CA ALA A 156 -33.56 2.83 -11.58
C ALA A 156 -33.91 4.04 -12.47
N PHE A 157 -33.15 5.12 -12.37
CA PHE A 157 -33.34 6.30 -13.22
C PHE A 157 -33.00 6.03 -14.69
N ARG A 158 -31.95 5.25 -14.98
CA ARG A 158 -31.61 4.81 -16.35
C ARG A 158 -32.71 3.95 -16.97
N GLU A 159 -33.28 3.03 -16.18
CA GLU A 159 -34.43 2.20 -16.63
C GLU A 159 -35.65 3.09 -16.92
N PHE A 160 -35.89 4.08 -16.10
CA PHE A 160 -36.95 5.08 -16.37
C PHE A 160 -36.69 5.86 -17.66
N LEU A 161 -35.47 6.39 -17.87
CA LEU A 161 -35.11 7.12 -19.09
C LEU A 161 -35.23 6.25 -20.35
N ALA A 162 -34.91 4.95 -20.27
CA ALA A 162 -35.00 4.02 -21.37
C ALA A 162 -36.46 3.86 -21.89
N LYS A 163 -37.47 4.10 -21.05
CA LYS A 163 -38.87 4.10 -21.44
C LYS A 163 -39.19 5.19 -22.49
N ALA A 164 -38.43 6.25 -22.59
CA ALA A 164 -38.63 7.31 -23.58
C ALA A 164 -38.62 6.77 -25.02
N ASP A 165 -37.86 5.71 -25.31
CA ASP A 165 -37.74 5.08 -26.62
C ASP A 165 -38.86 4.04 -26.90
N GLU A 166 -39.65 3.73 -25.89
CA GLU A 166 -40.76 2.78 -26.05
C GLU A 166 -41.91 3.36 -26.83
N SER A 167 -42.57 2.51 -27.63
CA SER A 167 -43.79 2.85 -28.37
C SER A 167 -45.00 2.22 -27.71
N TRP A 168 -46.11 2.92 -27.63
CA TRP A 168 -47.37 2.40 -27.08
C TRP A 168 -48.47 2.24 -28.15
N ASP A 169 -49.43 1.35 -27.85
CA ASP A 169 -50.62 1.11 -28.63
C ASP A 169 -51.93 1.41 -27.83
N GLU A 170 -53.10 1.06 -28.40
CA GLU A 170 -54.40 1.28 -27.71
C GLU A 170 -54.58 0.42 -26.45
N ASN A 171 -53.83 -0.69 -26.31
CA ASN A 171 -53.93 -1.65 -25.21
C ASN A 171 -52.94 -1.36 -24.08
N THR A 172 -51.98 -0.48 -24.29
CA THR A 172 -50.97 -0.10 -23.26
C THR A 172 -51.68 0.56 -22.07
N PRO A 173 -51.42 0.15 -20.82
CA PRO A 173 -52.00 0.77 -19.63
C PRO A 173 -51.79 2.28 -19.57
N ALA A 174 -52.71 2.99 -18.92
CA ALA A 174 -52.67 4.48 -18.89
C ALA A 174 -51.49 4.98 -18.06
N ASP A 175 -51.14 4.28 -17.02
CA ASP A 175 -49.98 4.55 -16.16
C ASP A 175 -48.66 4.37 -16.93
N GLU A 176 -48.51 3.30 -17.67
CA GLU A 176 -47.34 3.06 -18.52
C GLU A 176 -47.19 4.13 -19.63
N LYS A 177 -48.31 4.53 -20.26
CA LYS A 177 -48.27 5.64 -21.20
C LYS A 177 -47.85 6.97 -20.56
N ALA A 178 -48.26 7.21 -19.31
CA ALA A 178 -47.90 8.43 -18.58
C ALA A 178 -46.37 8.42 -18.27
N GLU A 179 -45.81 7.29 -17.83
CA GLU A 179 -44.39 7.17 -17.58
C GLU A 179 -43.54 7.35 -18.84
N ILE A 180 -43.97 6.80 -19.99
CA ILE A 180 -43.26 6.99 -21.26
C ILE A 180 -43.26 8.44 -21.67
N GLN A 181 -44.46 9.13 -21.52
CA GLN A 181 -44.56 10.56 -21.82
C GLN A 181 -43.73 11.42 -20.90
N GLU A 182 -43.61 11.03 -19.63
CA GLU A 182 -42.83 11.74 -18.65
C GLU A 182 -41.31 11.54 -18.92
N ALA A 183 -40.85 10.32 -19.19
CA ALA A 183 -39.49 10.04 -19.55
C ALA A 183 -39.00 10.83 -20.77
N ARG A 184 -39.91 11.04 -21.78
CA ARG A 184 -39.62 11.86 -22.95
C ARG A 184 -39.47 13.35 -22.69
N LYS A 185 -39.88 13.83 -21.51
CA LYS A 185 -39.77 15.22 -21.10
C LYS A 185 -38.57 15.50 -20.20
N VAL A 186 -37.82 14.46 -19.80
CA VAL A 186 -36.60 14.62 -19.08
C VAL A 186 -35.44 14.80 -20.05
N GLU A 187 -34.84 15.98 -20.02
CA GLU A 187 -33.78 16.36 -20.96
C GLU A 187 -32.58 16.92 -20.22
N GLY A 188 -31.40 16.86 -20.85
CA GLY A 188 -30.18 17.47 -20.36
C GLY A 188 -29.63 16.83 -19.07
N VAL A 189 -29.87 15.54 -18.89
CA VAL A 189 -29.32 14.75 -17.79
C VAL A 189 -28.39 13.67 -18.36
N MET A 190 -27.15 13.68 -17.95
CA MET A 190 -26.13 12.74 -18.42
C MET A 190 -25.36 12.14 -17.24
N PHE A 191 -24.94 10.90 -17.38
CA PHE A 191 -24.06 10.23 -16.41
C PHE A 191 -22.72 9.91 -17.06
N GLU A 192 -21.66 10.45 -16.47
CA GLU A 192 -20.30 10.03 -16.81
C GLU A 192 -19.89 8.89 -15.90
N GLU A 193 -19.40 7.83 -16.50
CA GLU A 193 -18.87 6.67 -15.78
C GLU A 193 -17.44 6.95 -15.32
N ASN A 194 -17.14 6.57 -14.09
CA ASN A 194 -15.81 6.67 -13.49
C ASN A 194 -15.59 5.48 -12.56
N TYR A 195 -14.40 5.38 -12.00
CA TYR A 195 -14.04 4.33 -11.06
C TYR A 195 -13.54 4.95 -9.75
N LYS A 196 -14.00 4.39 -8.63
CA LYS A 196 -13.48 4.64 -7.29
C LYS A 196 -12.62 3.46 -6.88
N ARG A 197 -11.41 3.75 -6.37
CA ARG A 197 -10.56 2.72 -5.79
C ARG A 197 -11.17 2.20 -4.50
N VAL A 198 -11.14 0.88 -4.29
CA VAL A 198 -11.70 0.21 -3.12
C VAL A 198 -10.70 -0.82 -2.59
N TYR A 199 -10.52 -0.80 -1.29
CA TYR A 199 -9.71 -1.74 -0.53
C TYR A 199 -10.65 -2.59 0.34
N PRO A 200 -10.97 -3.83 -0.07
CA PRO A 200 -12.02 -4.64 0.55
C PRO A 200 -11.75 -4.94 2.04
N TYR A 201 -10.47 -5.03 2.41
CA TYR A 201 -10.02 -5.35 3.76
C TYR A 201 -9.60 -4.12 4.58
N LYS A 202 -9.94 -2.91 4.09
CA LYS A 202 -9.75 -1.62 4.76
C LYS A 202 -8.29 -1.33 5.14
N ASP A 203 -7.88 -1.72 6.33
CA ASP A 203 -6.58 -1.44 6.95
C ASP A 203 -5.53 -2.53 6.73
N LEU A 204 -5.95 -3.72 6.29
CA LEU A 204 -5.03 -4.84 6.01
C LEU A 204 -3.93 -4.42 5.02
N ALA A 205 -2.67 -4.63 5.41
CA ALA A 205 -1.49 -4.28 4.63
C ALA A 205 -1.42 -2.79 4.22
N CYS A 206 -1.99 -1.86 5.02
CA CYS A 206 -2.19 -0.46 4.64
C CYS A 206 -0.90 0.22 4.20
N ARG A 207 0.24 -0.04 4.87
CA ARG A 207 1.53 0.57 4.53
C ARG A 207 2.27 -0.10 3.37
N ILE A 208 1.84 -1.32 2.99
CA ILE A 208 2.36 -2.01 1.80
C ILE A 208 1.58 -1.57 0.57
N LEU A 209 0.26 -1.53 0.66
CA LEU A 209 -0.61 -1.20 -0.46
C LEU A 209 -0.52 0.28 -0.80
N GLY A 210 -0.63 1.17 0.20
CA GLY A 210 -0.86 2.58 -0.03
C GLY A 210 -2.28 2.85 -0.54
N PHE A 211 -2.56 4.09 -0.97
CA PHE A 211 -3.89 4.51 -1.39
C PHE A 211 -3.84 5.41 -2.63
N THR A 212 -5.01 5.68 -3.22
CA THR A 212 -5.12 6.62 -4.34
C THR A 212 -5.79 7.92 -3.91
N SER A 213 -5.29 9.03 -4.45
CA SER A 213 -5.92 10.35 -4.36
C SER A 213 -6.65 10.72 -5.66
N SER A 214 -7.15 11.95 -5.74
CA SER A 214 -7.87 12.47 -6.90
C SER A 214 -7.09 12.24 -8.20
N GLY A 215 -7.77 11.73 -9.24
CA GLY A 215 -7.17 11.49 -10.55
C GLY A 215 -6.43 10.17 -10.67
N ASN A 216 -6.70 9.20 -9.80
CA ASN A 216 -6.03 7.89 -9.75
C ASN A 216 -4.51 7.99 -9.51
N SER A 217 -4.05 9.03 -8.79
CA SER A 217 -2.65 9.14 -8.38
C SER A 217 -2.40 8.26 -7.17
N GLY A 218 -1.47 7.31 -7.29
CA GLY A 218 -1.05 6.45 -6.19
C GLY A 218 -0.19 7.20 -5.18
N ASN A 219 -0.46 7.00 -3.88
CA ASN A 219 0.29 7.56 -2.77
C ASN A 219 0.71 6.43 -1.84
N TRP A 220 2.00 6.39 -1.52
CA TRP A 220 2.62 5.36 -0.69
C TRP A 220 2.50 3.94 -1.27
N GLY A 221 3.22 3.01 -0.70
CA GLY A 221 3.14 1.59 -1.00
C GLY A 221 3.24 1.22 -2.48
N ILE A 222 2.62 0.10 -2.83
CA ILE A 222 2.52 -0.43 -4.20
C ILE A 222 1.78 0.56 -5.12
N GLU A 223 0.75 1.24 -4.60
CA GLU A 223 -0.03 2.21 -5.37
C GLU A 223 0.83 3.35 -5.93
N GLN A 224 1.83 3.81 -5.17
CA GLN A 224 2.77 4.84 -5.62
C GLN A 224 3.89 4.26 -6.48
N TYR A 225 4.54 3.17 -6.02
CA TYR A 225 5.72 2.63 -6.70
C TYR A 225 5.37 2.09 -8.09
N TYR A 226 4.22 1.43 -8.22
CA TYR A 226 3.71 0.88 -9.48
C TYR A 226 2.61 1.75 -10.13
N ASN A 227 2.56 3.06 -9.80
CA ASN A 227 1.51 3.95 -10.29
C ASN A 227 1.37 3.94 -11.82
N ASP A 228 2.48 4.00 -12.55
CA ASP A 228 2.47 3.98 -14.02
C ASP A 228 2.03 2.62 -14.61
N THR A 229 2.28 1.53 -13.88
CA THR A 229 1.83 0.18 -14.27
C THR A 229 0.32 0.01 -14.02
N LEU A 230 -0.16 0.49 -12.86
CA LEU A 230 -1.55 0.39 -12.46
C LEU A 230 -2.46 1.35 -13.22
N ASN A 231 -1.95 2.49 -13.68
CA ASN A 231 -2.71 3.44 -14.47
C ASN A 231 -2.88 2.98 -15.92
N GLY A 232 -4.05 3.25 -16.46
CA GLY A 232 -4.37 3.08 -17.87
C GLY A 232 -4.44 4.40 -18.63
N THR A 233 -5.04 4.36 -19.80
CA THR A 233 -5.26 5.54 -20.64
C THR A 233 -6.74 5.71 -20.93
N ASN A 234 -7.31 6.88 -20.65
CA ASN A 234 -8.70 7.16 -20.93
C ASN A 234 -9.01 7.04 -22.43
N GLY A 235 -10.11 6.39 -22.72
CA GLY A 235 -10.76 6.41 -24.02
C GLY A 235 -11.59 7.68 -24.23
N ARG A 236 -12.17 7.80 -25.39
CA ARG A 236 -13.04 8.93 -25.73
C ARG A 236 -14.09 8.55 -26.74
N SER A 237 -15.32 8.95 -26.49
CA SER A 237 -16.44 8.85 -27.44
C SER A 237 -16.66 10.22 -28.10
N TYR A 238 -16.78 10.21 -29.42
CA TYR A 238 -16.96 11.41 -30.24
C TYR A 238 -18.29 11.27 -30.99
N TYR A 239 -19.16 12.25 -30.89
CA TYR A 239 -20.40 12.34 -31.64
C TYR A 239 -20.31 13.44 -32.68
N TYR A 240 -20.64 13.13 -33.94
CA TYR A 240 -20.64 14.08 -35.05
C TYR A 240 -21.81 13.84 -35.99
N PHE A 241 -22.25 14.89 -36.68
CA PHE A 241 -23.23 14.73 -37.73
C PHE A 241 -22.55 14.51 -39.08
N ASN A 242 -22.94 13.46 -39.78
CA ASN A 242 -22.47 13.22 -41.14
C ASN A 242 -23.10 14.19 -42.15
N GLN A 243 -22.75 14.07 -43.43
CA GLN A 243 -23.29 14.94 -44.50
C GLN A 243 -24.82 14.83 -44.70
N GLU A 244 -25.41 13.76 -44.18
CA GLU A 244 -26.84 13.47 -44.23
C GLU A 244 -27.60 13.94 -42.96
N LEU A 245 -26.90 14.67 -42.04
CA LEU A 245 -27.38 15.09 -40.72
C LEU A 245 -27.76 13.93 -39.79
N THR A 246 -27.21 12.77 -40.05
CA THR A 246 -27.31 11.60 -39.15
C THR A 246 -26.19 11.67 -38.13
N GLN A 247 -26.50 11.48 -36.84
CA GLN A 247 -25.53 11.41 -35.77
C GLN A 247 -24.75 10.13 -35.87
N GLU A 248 -23.45 10.22 -35.98
CA GLU A 248 -22.51 9.09 -35.95
C GLU A 248 -21.62 9.20 -34.72
N GLN A 249 -21.22 8.04 -34.18
CA GLN A 249 -20.33 7.92 -33.03
C GLN A 249 -19.04 7.23 -33.46
N THR A 250 -17.93 7.82 -33.04
CA THR A 250 -16.61 7.17 -33.10
C THR A 250 -16.12 6.99 -31.68
N VAL A 251 -15.75 5.76 -31.32
CA VAL A 251 -15.28 5.39 -29.98
C VAL A 251 -13.79 5.04 -30.08
N LYS A 252 -12.97 5.71 -29.25
CA LYS A 252 -11.64 5.26 -28.89
C LYS A 252 -11.76 4.58 -27.54
N GLU A 253 -11.60 3.27 -27.51
CA GLU A 253 -11.66 2.47 -26.28
C GLU A 253 -10.63 2.96 -25.24
N ALA A 254 -10.94 2.81 -23.94
CA ALA A 254 -9.99 3.01 -22.88
C ALA A 254 -9.00 1.82 -22.84
N GLU A 255 -7.77 2.10 -22.48
CA GLU A 255 -6.76 1.06 -22.20
C GLU A 255 -6.63 0.94 -20.69
N ASN A 256 -7.04 -0.19 -20.11
CA ASN A 256 -6.97 -0.45 -18.68
C ASN A 256 -5.53 -0.58 -18.20
N GLY A 257 -5.29 -0.28 -16.91
CA GLY A 257 -4.00 -0.50 -16.28
C GLY A 257 -3.69 -1.99 -16.08
N ASN A 258 -2.41 -2.31 -15.95
CA ASN A 258 -1.97 -3.67 -15.61
C ASN A 258 -2.14 -3.91 -14.10
N SER A 259 -2.50 -5.13 -13.77
CA SER A 259 -2.63 -5.57 -12.38
C SER A 259 -1.30 -6.03 -11.81
N VAL A 260 -1.15 -5.92 -10.50
CA VAL A 260 0.04 -6.33 -9.75
C VAL A 260 -0.33 -7.50 -8.85
N VAL A 261 0.45 -8.58 -8.91
CA VAL A 261 0.40 -9.69 -7.96
C VAL A 261 1.55 -9.53 -6.99
N SER A 262 1.22 -9.34 -5.71
CA SER A 262 2.22 -9.16 -4.66
C SER A 262 2.82 -10.49 -4.19
N THR A 263 3.89 -10.40 -3.40
CA THR A 263 4.45 -11.56 -2.66
C THR A 263 3.76 -11.77 -1.32
N ILE A 264 2.93 -10.82 -0.91
CA ILE A 264 2.21 -10.86 0.36
C ILE A 264 1.23 -12.03 0.38
N ASP A 265 1.21 -12.76 1.48
CA ASP A 265 0.19 -13.75 1.77
C ASP A 265 -0.83 -13.14 2.72
N MET A 266 -2.08 -13.06 2.27
CA MET A 266 -3.14 -12.41 3.06
C MET A 266 -3.36 -13.08 4.41
N GLN A 267 -3.20 -14.41 4.52
CA GLN A 267 -3.37 -15.11 5.79
C GLN A 267 -2.21 -14.80 6.75
N ILE A 268 -0.98 -14.75 6.25
CA ILE A 268 0.20 -14.35 7.03
C ILE A 268 0.05 -12.89 7.50
N GLN A 269 -0.39 -12.01 6.60
CA GLN A 269 -0.60 -10.60 6.92
C GLN A 269 -1.66 -10.43 8.02
N GLN A 270 -2.76 -11.18 7.94
CA GLN A 270 -3.79 -11.16 8.97
C GLN A 270 -3.24 -11.61 10.32
N VAL A 271 -2.52 -12.75 10.36
CA VAL A 271 -1.91 -13.25 11.60
C VAL A 271 -1.02 -12.20 12.27
N ILE A 272 -0.12 -11.56 11.52
CA ILE A 272 0.79 -10.58 12.11
C ILE A 272 0.08 -9.30 12.56
N GLU A 273 -0.99 -8.89 11.89
CA GLU A 273 -1.81 -7.73 12.29
C GLU A 273 -2.64 -8.05 13.54
N ASP A 274 -3.28 -9.23 13.61
CA ASP A 274 -4.05 -9.67 14.77
C ASP A 274 -3.17 -9.78 16.03
N LYS A 275 -1.97 -10.39 15.89
CA LYS A 275 -1.01 -10.50 17.00
C LYS A 275 -0.44 -9.15 17.44
N LEU A 276 -0.29 -8.23 16.51
CA LEU A 276 0.14 -6.87 16.79
C LEU A 276 -0.95 -6.08 17.52
N GLU A 277 -2.20 -6.21 17.09
CA GLU A 277 -3.34 -5.59 17.77
C GLU A 277 -3.52 -6.15 19.20
N GLU A 278 -3.37 -7.47 19.39
CA GLU A 278 -3.39 -8.13 20.70
C GLU A 278 -2.28 -7.58 21.61
N PHE A 279 -1.05 -7.48 21.08
CA PHE A 279 0.09 -6.92 21.80
C PHE A 279 -0.12 -5.45 22.18
N ASP A 280 -0.66 -4.64 21.28
CA ASP A 280 -0.91 -3.22 21.53
C ASP A 280 -2.01 -3.01 22.60
N LYS A 281 -3.00 -3.90 22.68
CA LYS A 281 -4.03 -3.88 23.74
C LYS A 281 -3.47 -4.29 25.09
N ASP A 282 -2.61 -5.31 25.14
CA ASP A 282 -2.12 -5.91 26.37
C ASP A 282 -0.94 -5.16 26.98
N VAL A 283 -0.01 -4.72 26.14
CA VAL A 283 1.25 -4.06 26.53
C VAL A 283 1.32 -2.65 25.96
N GLY A 284 1.25 -2.55 24.64
CA GLY A 284 1.44 -1.33 23.88
C GLY A 284 2.89 -0.86 23.84
N SER A 285 3.17 0.05 22.91
CA SER A 285 4.49 0.63 22.71
C SER A 285 4.38 1.95 21.96
N LYS A 286 5.49 2.63 21.75
CA LYS A 286 5.55 3.76 20.83
C LYS A 286 5.37 3.29 19.37
N MET A 287 5.98 2.14 19.03
CA MET A 287 5.86 1.50 17.71
C MET A 287 6.28 0.03 17.82
N THR A 288 5.42 -0.87 17.44
CA THR A 288 5.75 -2.28 17.23
C THR A 288 5.70 -2.58 15.75
N SER A 289 6.65 -3.37 15.23
CA SER A 289 6.69 -3.76 13.82
C SER A 289 7.07 -5.23 13.67
N ILE A 290 6.43 -5.90 12.69
CA ILE A 290 6.65 -7.30 12.34
C ILE A 290 6.92 -7.40 10.84
N LEU A 291 8.00 -8.09 10.46
CA LEU A 291 8.38 -8.35 9.09
C LEU A 291 8.57 -9.85 8.89
N VAL A 292 7.91 -10.40 7.88
CA VAL A 292 7.96 -11.82 7.51
C VAL A 292 8.56 -11.96 6.11
N MET A 293 9.64 -12.75 5.97
CA MET A 293 10.35 -12.91 4.69
C MET A 293 10.67 -14.39 4.41
N ASP A 294 10.74 -14.74 3.12
CA ASP A 294 11.39 -15.94 2.64
C ASP A 294 12.88 -15.64 2.39
N PRO A 295 13.81 -16.18 3.22
CA PRO A 295 15.23 -15.88 3.09
C PRO A 295 15.87 -16.47 1.82
N ARG A 296 15.20 -17.42 1.13
CA ARG A 296 15.71 -18.12 -0.05
C ARG A 296 15.61 -17.29 -1.34
N ASN A 297 14.75 -16.26 -1.37
CA ASN A 297 14.45 -15.50 -2.59
C ASN A 297 14.19 -14.00 -2.36
N GLY A 298 14.15 -13.53 -1.10
CA GLY A 298 13.91 -12.13 -0.73
C GLY A 298 12.45 -11.68 -0.81
N GLU A 299 11.48 -12.59 -0.97
CA GLU A 299 10.06 -12.25 -0.91
C GLU A 299 9.66 -11.81 0.48
N VAL A 300 8.98 -10.65 0.56
CA VAL A 300 8.27 -10.23 1.75
C VAL A 300 6.90 -10.88 1.73
N LEU A 301 6.63 -11.73 2.72
CA LEU A 301 5.37 -12.46 2.84
C LEU A 301 4.31 -11.69 3.63
N GLY A 302 4.76 -10.80 4.51
CA GLY A 302 3.93 -9.90 5.31
C GLY A 302 4.78 -8.85 6.01
N MET A 303 4.22 -7.67 6.23
CA MET A 303 4.79 -6.64 7.11
C MET A 303 3.69 -5.78 7.71
N ALA A 304 3.76 -5.56 9.00
CA ALA A 304 2.80 -4.77 9.75
C ALA A 304 3.48 -3.91 10.80
N SER A 305 2.83 -2.81 11.17
CA SER A 305 3.27 -1.94 12.26
C SER A 305 2.05 -1.39 13.00
N SER A 306 2.22 -1.06 14.27
CA SER A 306 1.20 -0.38 15.08
C SER A 306 0.58 0.80 14.37
N ASN A 307 -0.63 1.19 14.78
CA ASN A 307 -1.37 2.33 14.24
C ASN A 307 -1.78 2.16 12.76
N PRO A 308 -2.58 1.11 12.41
CA PRO A 308 -3.13 0.94 11.07
C PRO A 308 -4.15 2.05 10.74
N TYR A 309 -4.47 2.22 9.47
CA TYR A 309 -5.47 3.18 8.99
C TYR A 309 -6.27 2.62 7.81
N ASP A 310 -7.57 3.02 7.69
CA ASP A 310 -8.43 2.58 6.59
C ASP A 310 -7.99 3.23 5.27
N LEU A 311 -7.61 2.40 4.31
CA LEU A 311 -7.18 2.82 2.97
C LEU A 311 -8.32 3.48 2.15
N ASN A 312 -9.58 3.24 2.51
CA ASN A 312 -10.73 3.89 1.88
C ASN A 312 -10.99 5.28 2.44
N ASP A 313 -10.45 5.61 3.63
CA ASP A 313 -10.53 6.93 4.28
C ASP A 313 -9.19 7.30 4.96
N PRO A 314 -8.10 7.41 4.18
CA PRO A 314 -6.74 7.59 4.74
C PRO A 314 -6.52 8.94 5.44
N MET A 315 -7.41 9.91 5.19
CA MET A 315 -7.37 11.25 5.80
C MET A 315 -8.33 11.40 6.98
N ASN A 316 -8.81 10.30 7.56
CA ASN A 316 -9.62 10.36 8.76
C ASN A 316 -8.80 10.88 9.94
N GLU A 317 -9.22 12.04 10.46
CA GLU A 317 -8.51 12.70 11.57
C GLU A 317 -8.52 11.87 12.86
N GLU A 318 -9.50 10.98 13.05
CA GLU A 318 -9.55 10.09 14.21
C GLU A 318 -8.33 9.14 14.26
N ASN A 319 -7.78 8.78 13.09
CA ASN A 319 -6.58 7.94 13.03
C ASN A 319 -5.34 8.65 13.60
N LEU A 320 -5.28 9.98 13.58
CA LEU A 320 -4.17 10.74 14.17
C LEU A 320 -4.12 10.63 15.70
N LEU A 321 -5.25 10.31 16.35
CA LEU A 321 -5.29 10.08 17.81
C LEU A 321 -4.46 8.89 18.28
N GLN A 322 -4.06 8.02 17.35
CA GLN A 322 -3.14 6.92 17.60
C GLN A 322 -1.69 7.39 17.80
N LEU A 323 -1.34 8.56 17.24
CA LEU A 323 0.02 9.12 17.28
C LEU A 323 0.12 10.40 18.12
N PHE A 324 -0.95 11.19 18.16
CA PHE A 324 -0.99 12.54 18.73
C PHE A 324 -2.17 12.71 19.66
N SER A 325 -2.01 13.57 20.66
CA SER A 325 -3.13 13.99 21.50
C SER A 325 -4.08 14.93 20.73
N GLN A 326 -5.31 15.07 21.20
CA GLN A 326 -6.28 15.99 20.60
C GLN A 326 -5.78 17.45 20.58
N GLU A 327 -4.99 17.86 21.58
CA GLU A 327 -4.44 19.21 21.69
C GLU A 327 -3.39 19.45 20.58
N GLU A 328 -2.49 18.50 20.33
CA GLU A 328 -1.51 18.55 19.24
C GLU A 328 -2.19 18.58 17.86
N ILE A 329 -3.24 17.78 17.66
CA ILE A 329 -4.01 17.79 16.40
C ILE A 329 -4.69 19.15 16.16
N ASP A 330 -5.25 19.76 17.21
CA ASP A 330 -5.88 21.07 17.11
C ASP A 330 -4.84 22.18 16.82
N GLU A 331 -3.63 22.08 17.37
CA GLU A 331 -2.50 22.98 17.08
C GLU A 331 -2.03 22.82 15.63
N MET A 332 -1.87 21.59 15.13
CA MET A 332 -1.54 21.30 13.74
C MET A 332 -2.57 21.91 12.77
N LYS A 333 -3.87 21.76 13.06
CA LYS A 333 -4.95 22.36 12.25
C LYS A 333 -4.90 23.88 12.23
N ALA A 334 -4.60 24.49 13.38
CA ALA A 334 -4.50 25.94 13.47
C ALA A 334 -3.32 26.47 12.63
N TYR A 335 -2.17 25.81 12.74
CA TYR A 335 -0.96 26.15 11.99
C TYR A 335 -1.14 25.92 10.47
N THR A 336 -1.80 24.83 10.06
CA THR A 336 -2.12 24.57 8.64
C THR A 336 -2.96 25.71 8.06
N LYS A 337 -4.02 26.15 8.77
CA LYS A 337 -4.86 27.27 8.31
C LYS A 337 -4.10 28.60 8.23
N GLU A 338 -3.14 28.83 9.09
CA GLU A 338 -2.29 30.03 9.05
C GLU A 338 -1.39 30.00 7.79
N LYS A 339 -0.72 28.88 7.52
CA LYS A 339 0.09 28.70 6.30
C LYS A 339 -0.73 28.86 5.00
N GLU A 340 -1.88 28.22 4.90
CA GLU A 340 -2.78 28.34 3.74
C GLU A 340 -3.27 29.80 3.52
N ALA A 341 -3.47 30.54 4.61
CA ALA A 341 -3.84 31.95 4.53
C ALA A 341 -2.68 32.84 4.07
N GLU A 342 -1.45 32.53 4.45
CA GLU A 342 -0.25 33.23 4.00
C GLU A 342 0.01 32.97 2.51
N GLU A 343 -0.01 31.73 2.05
CA GLU A 343 0.16 31.35 0.63
C GLU A 343 -0.91 32.00 -0.25
N SER A 344 -2.17 32.01 0.19
CA SER A 344 -3.27 32.66 -0.54
C SER A 344 -3.14 34.20 -0.62
N SER A 345 -2.38 34.80 0.29
CA SER A 345 -2.11 36.25 0.32
C SER A 345 -0.94 36.65 -0.58
N GLU A 346 0.01 35.75 -0.83
CA GLU A 346 1.15 35.97 -1.72
C GLU A 346 0.74 35.85 -3.20
N ASP A 347 -0.17 34.91 -3.53
CA ASP A 347 -0.67 34.70 -4.91
C ASP A 347 -1.52 35.87 -5.43
N THR A 348 -2.03 36.73 -4.55
CA THR A 348 -2.76 37.96 -4.94
C THR A 348 -1.84 39.15 -5.25
N SER A 349 -0.52 39.05 -5.09
CA SER A 349 0.44 40.15 -5.32
C SER A 349 1.22 40.05 -6.65
N GLU A 350 1.07 38.97 -7.44
CA GLU A 350 1.74 38.78 -8.73
C GLU A 350 0.80 38.68 -9.95
N GLU A 351 -0.19 39.56 -10.06
CA GLU A 351 -0.81 39.81 -11.37
C GLU A 351 -0.24 41.09 -11.96
N VAL A 352 0.82 41.00 -12.74
CA VAL A 352 1.18 41.72 -13.99
C VAL A 352 2.61 41.32 -14.42
N THR A 353 2.77 40.32 -15.27
CA THR A 353 3.45 40.41 -16.57
C THR A 353 3.51 39.04 -17.24
N ALA A 354 2.86 38.98 -18.38
CA ALA A 354 2.94 37.85 -19.28
C ALA A 354 4.33 37.78 -19.99
N GLY A 355 4.85 36.56 -20.12
CA GLY A 355 5.78 36.29 -21.20
C GLY A 355 6.98 35.39 -20.86
N GLY A 356 6.96 34.16 -21.35
CA GLY A 356 8.16 33.49 -21.88
C GLY A 356 8.84 32.44 -20.99
N THR A 357 8.51 31.19 -21.28
CA THR A 357 9.41 30.00 -21.36
C THR A 357 10.83 30.10 -20.83
N SER A 358 11.23 29.22 -19.94
CA SER A 358 12.28 28.21 -20.19
C SER A 358 12.55 27.34 -18.95
N GLU A 359 12.59 26.05 -19.20
CA GLU A 359 13.25 25.05 -18.35
C GLU A 359 14.71 25.47 -18.14
N GLU A 360 15.19 25.31 -16.93
CA GLU A 360 16.56 24.94 -16.52
C GLU A 360 16.90 25.56 -15.16
N ASP A 361 17.61 24.75 -14.37
CA ASP A 361 18.39 25.09 -13.17
C ASP A 361 17.72 24.84 -11.80
N MET A 362 17.71 23.56 -11.41
CA MET A 362 18.01 23.18 -10.03
C MET A 362 19.52 22.97 -9.92
N GLU A 363 20.25 23.97 -9.51
CA GLU A 363 21.61 23.81 -8.99
C GLU A 363 21.60 23.80 -7.45
N GLU A 364 22.30 22.80 -6.95
CA GLU A 364 22.69 22.57 -5.57
C GLU A 364 23.27 23.84 -4.92
N ASN A 365 22.87 24.11 -3.69
CA ASN A 365 23.64 24.94 -2.77
C ASN A 365 23.97 24.11 -1.52
N ASP A 366 25.11 23.42 -1.59
CA ASP A 366 25.93 23.07 -0.45
C ASP A 366 26.78 24.28 -0.05
N GLU A 367 26.58 24.87 1.12
CA GLU A 367 27.64 25.56 1.85
C GLU A 367 27.34 25.67 3.35
N GLU A 368 28.14 24.90 4.12
CA GLU A 368 28.71 25.15 5.45
C GLU A 368 28.07 26.20 6.37
N ALA A 369 27.63 25.75 7.54
CA ALA A 369 27.81 26.55 8.76
C ALA A 369 27.94 25.66 9.99
N SER A 370 29.19 25.43 10.41
CA SER A 370 29.53 25.08 11.76
C SER A 370 29.47 26.35 12.61
N THR A 371 28.52 26.46 13.54
CA THR A 371 28.66 27.23 14.78
C THR A 371 27.75 26.59 15.83
N GLU A 372 28.39 25.99 16.82
CA GLU A 372 27.75 25.67 18.10
C GLU A 372 27.21 26.98 18.72
N THR A 373 25.90 27.09 18.77
CA THR A 373 25.20 27.95 19.73
C THR A 373 24.09 27.08 20.30
N ASP A 374 24.00 27.06 21.64
CA ASP A 374 22.86 26.57 22.38
C ASP A 374 21.58 27.22 21.79
N ALA A 375 21.00 26.60 20.81
CA ALA A 375 19.65 26.88 20.36
C ALA A 375 18.76 25.97 21.20
N GLU A 376 17.90 26.55 21.99
CA GLU A 376 16.66 25.94 22.41
C GLU A 376 16.07 25.38 21.08
N GLU A 377 15.87 24.08 21.00
CA GLU A 377 15.16 23.44 19.87
C GLU A 377 13.77 24.09 19.85
N GLU A 378 13.56 25.06 18.96
CA GLU A 378 12.22 25.49 18.60
C GLU A 378 11.59 24.22 17.95
N GLU A 379 10.64 23.61 18.66
CA GLU A 379 9.83 22.53 18.09
C GLU A 379 9.23 23.07 16.79
N GLU A 380 9.67 22.54 15.65
CA GLU A 380 9.11 22.90 14.34
C GLU A 380 7.61 22.57 14.36
N GLN A 381 6.78 23.61 14.23
CA GLN A 381 5.33 23.43 14.21
C GLN A 381 4.95 22.60 12.98
N MET A 382 4.27 21.48 13.23
CA MET A 382 3.81 20.57 12.19
C MET A 382 2.43 20.96 11.65
N THR A 383 2.22 20.77 10.36
CA THR A 383 0.90 20.84 9.74
C THR A 383 0.13 19.54 9.98
N ILE A 384 -1.19 19.55 9.78
CA ILE A 384 -1.98 18.30 9.84
C ILE A 384 -1.54 17.29 8.78
N TYR A 385 -1.03 17.76 7.65
CA TYR A 385 -0.50 16.89 6.58
C TYR A 385 0.79 16.19 7.01
N ASP A 386 1.65 16.85 7.82
CA ASP A 386 2.85 16.24 8.39
C ASP A 386 2.47 15.11 9.36
N GLY A 387 1.37 15.29 10.12
CA GLY A 387 0.80 14.25 10.97
C GLY A 387 0.34 13.03 10.15
N PHE A 388 -0.40 13.26 9.06
CA PHE A 388 -0.79 12.18 8.16
C PHE A 388 0.40 11.50 7.49
N TYR A 389 1.45 12.23 7.08
CA TYR A 389 2.66 11.62 6.53
C TYR A 389 3.36 10.72 7.53
N GLN A 390 3.35 11.05 8.82
CA GLN A 390 3.87 10.16 9.87
C GLN A 390 3.03 8.90 10.02
N LEU A 391 1.71 8.97 9.88
CA LEU A 391 0.80 7.83 9.93
C LEU A 391 0.99 6.89 8.72
N TRP A 392 1.10 7.46 7.51
CA TRP A 392 1.12 6.67 6.27
C TRP A 392 2.48 6.03 5.96
N ARG A 393 3.58 6.61 6.43
CA ARG A 393 4.92 6.07 6.17
C ARG A 393 5.09 4.66 6.73
N ASN A 394 5.91 3.86 6.09
CA ASN A 394 6.20 2.49 6.53
C ASN A 394 7.47 2.46 7.40
N PRO A 395 7.37 2.35 8.74
CA PRO A 395 8.53 2.43 9.63
C PRO A 395 9.54 1.28 9.40
N ILE A 396 9.10 0.14 8.87
CA ILE A 396 9.97 -1.01 8.57
C ILE A 396 11.06 -0.66 7.55
N ILE A 397 10.73 0.23 6.62
CA ILE A 397 11.65 0.65 5.56
C ILE A 397 12.19 2.07 5.75
N SER A 398 11.43 2.95 6.40
CA SER A 398 11.74 4.39 6.53
C SER A 398 12.45 4.77 7.81
N ASP A 399 12.33 3.98 8.89
CA ASP A 399 12.93 4.29 10.18
C ASP A 399 14.24 3.55 10.38
N ALA A 400 15.23 4.24 10.96
CA ALA A 400 16.53 3.68 11.22
C ALA A 400 16.85 3.73 12.71
N ASN A 401 17.10 2.58 13.30
CA ASN A 401 17.41 2.41 14.71
C ASN A 401 18.74 1.68 14.93
N GLU A 402 19.31 1.78 16.12
CA GLU A 402 20.45 0.96 16.50
C GLU A 402 20.01 -0.53 16.60
N PRO A 403 20.60 -1.46 15.83
CA PRO A 403 20.18 -2.86 15.83
C PRO A 403 20.43 -3.60 17.15
N GLY A 404 21.36 -3.08 17.97
CA GLY A 404 21.76 -3.75 19.18
C GLY A 404 22.32 -5.15 18.95
N SER A 405 22.01 -6.07 19.85
CA SER A 405 22.59 -7.43 19.83
C SER A 405 22.20 -8.31 18.63
N THR A 406 21.22 -7.93 17.82
CA THR A 406 20.90 -8.63 16.57
C THR A 406 22.03 -8.47 15.52
N TYR A 407 22.91 -7.49 15.68
CA TYR A 407 24.06 -7.28 14.81
C TYR A 407 25.24 -8.23 15.12
N LYS A 408 25.36 -8.81 16.32
CA LYS A 408 26.50 -9.65 16.74
C LYS A 408 26.80 -10.82 15.81
N PRO A 409 25.83 -11.53 15.23
CA PRO A 409 26.08 -12.58 14.25
C PRO A 409 26.90 -12.10 13.05
N PHE A 410 26.71 -10.86 12.57
CA PHE A 410 27.47 -10.31 11.46
C PHE A 410 28.95 -10.08 11.80
N THR A 411 29.22 -9.63 13.02
CA THR A 411 30.59 -9.49 13.53
C THR A 411 31.28 -10.84 13.57
N VAL A 412 30.63 -11.88 14.11
CA VAL A 412 31.22 -13.23 14.15
C VAL A 412 31.40 -13.79 12.75
N ALA A 413 30.42 -13.64 11.86
CA ALA A 413 30.50 -14.14 10.49
C ALA A 413 31.65 -13.50 9.70
N ALA A 414 31.88 -12.19 9.86
CA ALA A 414 33.01 -11.49 9.23
C ALA A 414 34.37 -12.08 9.70
N GLY A 415 34.48 -12.37 10.99
CA GLY A 415 35.68 -13.00 11.55
C GLY A 415 35.92 -14.42 11.05
N LEU A 416 34.87 -15.27 10.97
CA LEU A 416 34.93 -16.62 10.44
C LEU A 416 35.28 -16.63 8.96
N GLU A 417 34.58 -15.84 8.14
CA GLU A 417 34.78 -15.79 6.69
C GLU A 417 36.18 -15.35 6.29
N THR A 418 36.78 -14.43 7.06
CA THR A 418 38.12 -13.93 6.80
C THR A 418 39.22 -14.75 7.44
N GLY A 419 38.88 -15.78 8.23
CA GLY A 419 39.83 -16.64 8.96
C GLY A 419 40.49 -15.93 10.15
N VAL A 420 40.00 -14.80 10.59
CA VAL A 420 40.36 -14.13 11.86
C VAL A 420 39.89 -14.98 13.04
N LEU A 421 38.76 -15.65 12.87
CA LEU A 421 38.22 -16.64 13.79
C LEU A 421 38.30 -18.04 13.16
N THR A 422 38.49 -19.05 14.02
CA THR A 422 38.58 -20.49 13.64
C THR A 422 37.38 -21.30 14.16
N GLY A 423 36.46 -20.67 14.90
CA GLY A 423 35.32 -21.33 15.56
C GLY A 423 35.66 -21.94 16.95
N ASN A 424 36.95 -21.99 17.35
CA ASN A 424 37.36 -22.60 18.60
C ASN A 424 37.84 -21.60 19.67
N GLU A 425 37.59 -20.33 19.45
CA GLU A 425 38.00 -19.25 20.37
C GLU A 425 37.22 -19.32 21.69
N SER A 426 37.84 -18.80 22.73
CA SER A 426 37.23 -18.61 24.03
C SER A 426 37.60 -17.23 24.55
N TYR A 427 36.63 -16.59 25.19
CA TYR A 427 36.73 -15.23 25.70
C TYR A 427 36.49 -15.22 27.22
N TYR A 428 37.12 -14.28 27.92
CA TYR A 428 36.90 -14.10 29.35
C TYR A 428 36.18 -12.79 29.63
N CYS A 429 34.91 -12.87 30.04
CA CYS A 429 34.04 -11.73 30.33
C CYS A 429 33.97 -11.46 31.83
N THR A 430 34.41 -10.27 32.24
CA THR A 430 34.34 -9.79 33.62
C THR A 430 33.15 -8.91 33.89
N GLY A 431 32.19 -8.80 32.93
CA GLY A 431 31.03 -7.91 32.97
C GLY A 431 31.27 -6.55 32.35
N SER A 432 32.51 -6.19 31.99
CA SER A 432 32.83 -4.97 31.25
C SER A 432 34.22 -5.06 30.62
N LEU A 433 34.49 -4.12 29.67
CA LEU A 433 35.81 -3.93 29.08
C LEU A 433 36.14 -2.43 29.05
N ASN A 434 37.38 -2.09 29.46
CA ASN A 434 37.85 -0.69 29.38
C ASN A 434 38.40 -0.43 27.97
N VAL A 435 37.81 0.53 27.26
CA VAL A 435 38.20 0.91 25.90
C VAL A 435 38.50 2.42 25.93
N GLY A 436 39.75 2.80 25.81
CA GLY A 436 40.16 4.19 26.00
C GLY A 436 39.81 4.71 27.40
N SER A 437 39.01 5.76 27.48
CA SER A 437 38.53 6.34 28.75
C SER A 437 37.17 5.78 29.21
N TRP A 438 36.55 4.89 28.42
CA TRP A 438 35.23 4.35 28.68
C TRP A 438 35.26 2.94 29.24
N ASN A 439 34.38 2.67 30.20
CA ASN A 439 34.12 1.31 30.68
C ASN A 439 32.81 0.81 30.03
N ILE A 440 32.91 -0.02 29.00
CA ILE A 440 31.76 -0.51 28.26
C ILE A 440 31.25 -1.80 28.91
N GLY A 441 29.96 -1.82 29.27
CA GLY A 441 29.34 -2.90 30.03
C GLY A 441 28.92 -4.10 29.16
N CYS A 442 28.77 -5.24 29.83
CA CYS A 442 28.07 -6.41 29.35
C CYS A 442 26.82 -6.63 30.20
N SER A 443 25.84 -7.37 29.71
CA SER A 443 24.59 -7.67 30.44
C SER A 443 24.86 -8.31 31.82
N HIS A 444 25.85 -9.21 31.88
CA HIS A 444 26.30 -9.83 33.14
C HIS A 444 27.75 -10.38 33.00
N VAL A 445 28.29 -10.99 34.06
CA VAL A 445 29.58 -11.62 34.04
C VAL A 445 29.46 -13.04 33.52
N HIS A 446 29.96 -13.31 32.30
CA HIS A 446 29.93 -14.65 31.69
C HIS A 446 31.08 -15.57 32.13
N GLY A 447 32.19 -15.00 32.61
CA GLY A 447 33.38 -15.77 32.90
C GLY A 447 34.09 -16.23 31.62
N ASN A 448 34.56 -17.50 31.59
CA ASN A 448 35.13 -18.08 30.39
C ASN A 448 34.02 -18.67 29.51
N ILE A 449 33.91 -18.16 28.28
CA ILE A 449 32.83 -18.46 27.36
C ILE A 449 33.40 -18.84 25.98
N SER A 450 32.84 -19.84 25.30
CA SER A 450 33.19 -20.23 23.94
C SER A 450 32.68 -19.16 22.93
N LEU A 451 33.10 -19.23 21.69
CA LEU A 451 32.60 -18.35 20.61
C LEU A 451 31.11 -18.57 20.40
N GLU A 452 30.67 -19.82 20.31
CA GLU A 452 29.26 -20.21 20.19
C GLU A 452 28.42 -19.67 21.35
N ASP A 453 28.82 -19.96 22.60
CA ASP A 453 28.11 -19.45 23.78
C ASP A 453 28.16 -17.93 23.86
N ALA A 454 29.18 -17.25 23.29
CA ALA A 454 29.28 -15.81 23.26
C ALA A 454 28.20 -15.18 22.33
N VAL A 455 27.82 -15.90 21.27
CA VAL A 455 26.66 -15.55 20.43
C VAL A 455 25.36 -15.86 21.18
N ALA A 456 25.25 -17.09 21.72
CA ALA A 456 24.04 -17.58 22.38
C ALA A 456 23.66 -16.74 23.62
N GLN A 457 24.67 -16.41 24.47
CA GLN A 457 24.49 -15.59 25.68
C GLN A 457 24.67 -14.09 25.44
N SER A 458 24.84 -13.68 24.18
CA SER A 458 24.91 -12.26 23.76
C SER A 458 26.03 -11.45 24.46
N CYS A 459 27.27 -11.96 24.53
CA CYS A 459 28.36 -11.32 25.27
C CYS A 459 29.01 -10.14 24.54
N ASN A 460 28.84 -8.90 25.05
CA ASN A 460 29.42 -7.68 24.48
C ASN A 460 30.95 -7.72 24.53
N VAL A 461 31.54 -8.26 25.64
CA VAL A 461 33.00 -8.31 25.80
C VAL A 461 33.65 -9.20 24.75
N ALA A 462 33.04 -10.33 24.40
CA ALA A 462 33.53 -11.20 23.32
C ALA A 462 33.48 -10.45 21.98
N MET A 463 32.34 -9.80 21.65
CA MET A 463 32.15 -9.03 20.39
C MET A 463 33.19 -7.92 20.24
N MET A 464 33.45 -7.14 21.29
CA MET A 464 34.48 -6.09 21.26
C MET A 464 35.86 -6.67 20.93
N ASN A 465 36.22 -7.80 21.55
CA ASN A 465 37.52 -8.47 21.27
C ASN A 465 37.58 -9.02 19.83
N ILE A 466 36.47 -9.54 19.29
CA ILE A 466 36.36 -9.97 17.89
C ILE A 466 36.57 -8.77 16.97
N GLY A 467 35.80 -7.70 17.15
CA GLY A 467 35.93 -6.48 16.34
C GLY A 467 37.35 -5.89 16.39
N PHE A 468 38.04 -5.93 17.54
CA PHE A 468 39.45 -5.50 17.59
C PHE A 468 40.38 -6.43 16.80
N ASN A 469 40.12 -7.74 16.77
CA ASN A 469 40.89 -8.68 15.99
C ASN A 469 40.69 -8.53 14.48
N GLU A 470 39.44 -8.17 14.07
CA GLU A 470 39.11 -7.86 12.68
C GLU A 470 39.73 -6.52 12.23
N GLY A 471 39.71 -5.52 13.14
CA GLY A 471 40.08 -4.17 12.82
C GLY A 471 39.07 -3.45 11.89
N ASN A 472 39.26 -2.14 11.70
CA ASN A 472 38.34 -1.31 10.92
C ASN A 472 38.16 -1.84 9.49
N ASP A 473 39.21 -2.28 8.82
CA ASP A 473 39.17 -2.67 7.40
C ASP A 473 38.19 -3.82 7.16
N ILE A 474 38.34 -4.92 7.93
CA ILE A 474 37.47 -6.10 7.80
C ILE A 474 36.06 -5.76 8.29
N PHE A 475 35.94 -5.17 9.48
CA PHE A 475 34.64 -4.88 10.11
C PHE A 475 33.75 -4.05 9.19
N TYR A 476 34.19 -2.86 8.74
CA TYR A 476 33.38 -1.96 7.91
C TYR A 476 33.23 -2.47 6.46
N GLN A 477 34.17 -3.28 5.95
CA GLN A 477 33.96 -3.96 4.68
C GLN A 477 32.77 -4.91 4.74
N TYR A 478 32.70 -5.74 5.79
CA TYR A 478 31.60 -6.70 5.94
C TYR A 478 30.28 -6.03 6.34
N GLN A 479 30.33 -4.97 7.17
CA GLN A 479 29.14 -4.16 7.45
C GLN A 479 28.49 -3.67 6.15
N ASN A 480 29.29 -3.13 5.23
CA ASN A 480 28.83 -2.71 3.92
C ASN A 480 28.40 -3.88 3.01
N LEU A 481 29.09 -5.03 3.09
CA LEU A 481 28.77 -6.24 2.30
C LEU A 481 27.42 -6.84 2.72
N PHE A 482 27.09 -6.83 4.00
CA PHE A 482 25.78 -7.20 4.52
C PHE A 482 24.67 -6.17 4.26
N GLY A 483 24.98 -5.04 3.64
CA GLY A 483 24.00 -4.05 3.18
C GLY A 483 23.77 -2.85 4.10
N PHE A 484 24.44 -2.78 5.23
CA PHE A 484 24.31 -1.64 6.14
C PHE A 484 24.87 -0.37 5.53
N GLY A 485 24.13 0.72 5.60
CA GLY A 485 24.44 1.99 4.93
C GLY A 485 24.17 2.00 3.43
N ARG A 486 23.40 1.05 2.91
CA ARG A 486 22.96 0.98 1.50
C ARG A 486 21.46 0.75 1.41
N ASN A 487 20.83 1.31 0.40
CA ASN A 487 19.46 0.94 0.09
C ASN A 487 19.39 -0.54 -0.28
N THR A 488 18.36 -1.22 0.18
CA THR A 488 18.08 -2.62 -0.18
C THR A 488 17.53 -2.72 -1.60
N GLY A 489 16.88 -1.65 -2.06
CA GLY A 489 16.20 -1.60 -3.36
C GLY A 489 14.83 -2.27 -3.34
N ILE A 490 14.21 -2.40 -2.16
CA ILE A 490 12.82 -2.88 -2.06
C ILE A 490 11.92 -2.05 -2.96
N ASP A 491 10.98 -2.68 -3.63
CA ASP A 491 10.05 -2.07 -4.57
C ASP A 491 8.86 -1.36 -3.88
N LEU A 492 9.20 -0.55 -2.87
CA LEU A 492 8.32 0.37 -2.15
C LEU A 492 8.97 1.75 -2.03
N PRO A 493 8.19 2.84 -1.99
CA PRO A 493 8.71 4.19 -1.83
C PRO A 493 9.10 4.46 -0.35
N GLY A 494 10.01 5.42 -0.14
CA GLY A 494 10.32 5.93 1.20
C GLY A 494 11.40 5.17 1.96
N GLU A 495 12.24 4.36 1.30
CA GLU A 495 13.35 3.67 1.95
C GLU A 495 14.37 4.66 2.53
N ALA A 496 14.75 4.45 3.79
CA ALA A 496 15.66 5.30 4.55
C ALA A 496 17.06 5.38 3.94
N GLN A 497 17.60 6.59 3.85
CA GLN A 497 18.98 6.84 3.41
C GLN A 497 19.93 6.72 4.61
N THR A 498 20.45 5.51 4.87
CA THR A 498 21.23 5.19 6.06
C THR A 498 22.75 5.36 5.90
N ALA A 499 23.24 5.80 4.74
CA ALA A 499 24.68 5.94 4.46
C ALA A 499 25.39 6.88 5.45
N SER A 500 24.75 8.00 5.80
CA SER A 500 25.28 8.98 6.77
C SER A 500 25.20 8.51 8.23
N LEU A 501 24.43 7.46 8.50
CA LEU A 501 24.25 6.86 9.82
C LEU A 501 25.31 5.80 10.14
N ILE A 502 26.18 5.46 9.19
CA ILE A 502 27.36 4.63 9.39
C ILE A 502 28.56 5.55 9.67
N PRO A 503 29.40 5.26 10.69
CA PRO A 503 30.55 6.10 11.01
C PRO A 503 31.48 6.31 9.82
N SER A 504 31.81 7.59 9.52
CA SER A 504 32.78 7.92 8.48
C SER A 504 34.19 7.44 8.86
N GLU A 505 35.10 7.29 7.90
CA GLU A 505 36.46 6.80 8.15
C GLU A 505 37.19 7.60 9.26
N GLU A 506 36.95 8.91 9.36
CA GLU A 506 37.53 9.79 10.36
C GLU A 506 37.01 9.52 11.78
N ASN A 507 35.78 8.98 11.89
CA ASN A 507 35.10 8.69 13.15
C ASN A 507 35.24 7.22 13.60
N ARG A 508 35.98 6.38 12.87
CA ARG A 508 36.21 4.96 13.17
C ARG A 508 37.34 4.75 14.18
N ASP A 509 37.19 5.32 15.36
CA ASP A 509 38.14 5.09 16.44
C ASP A 509 37.91 3.74 17.16
N THR A 510 38.74 3.44 18.15
CA THR A 510 38.66 2.17 18.87
C THR A 510 37.36 2.02 19.68
N VAL A 511 36.80 3.13 20.18
CA VAL A 511 35.54 3.10 20.95
C VAL A 511 34.37 2.86 20.02
N THR A 512 34.35 3.53 18.88
CA THR A 512 33.35 3.35 17.84
C THR A 512 33.34 1.91 17.30
N LEU A 513 34.52 1.35 16.99
CA LEU A 513 34.62 -0.05 16.58
C LEU A 513 34.11 -1.01 17.66
N ALA A 514 34.44 -0.75 18.93
CA ALA A 514 33.97 -1.56 20.05
C ALA A 514 32.45 -1.57 20.15
N THR A 515 31.81 -0.40 20.08
CA THR A 515 30.35 -0.30 20.18
C THR A 515 29.63 -0.82 18.93
N ASN A 516 30.16 -0.55 17.74
CA ASN A 516 29.61 -1.07 16.51
C ASN A 516 29.66 -2.62 16.47
N SER A 517 30.67 -3.27 17.07
CA SER A 517 30.79 -4.73 17.08
C SER A 517 29.62 -5.46 17.76
N PHE A 518 28.85 -4.78 18.60
CA PHE A 518 27.65 -5.33 19.21
C PHE A 518 26.35 -4.52 18.86
N GLY A 519 26.42 -3.72 17.78
CA GLY A 519 25.25 -3.09 17.15
C GLY A 519 24.83 -1.75 17.75
N GLN A 520 25.73 -0.95 18.31
CA GLN A 520 25.46 0.38 18.80
C GLN A 520 26.32 1.45 18.09
N ASN A 521 25.90 2.73 18.13
CA ASN A 521 26.51 3.88 17.47
C ASN A 521 26.52 3.82 15.94
N PHE A 522 25.57 3.13 15.33
CA PHE A 522 25.15 3.24 13.94
C PHE A 522 23.69 2.81 13.83
N ASN A 523 22.99 3.31 12.81
CA ASN A 523 21.58 2.99 12.61
C ASN A 523 21.37 2.28 11.27
N CYS A 524 20.39 1.38 11.23
CA CYS A 524 19.90 0.71 10.03
C CYS A 524 18.37 0.55 10.09
N SER A 525 17.74 0.40 8.93
CA SER A 525 16.32 0.08 8.87
C SER A 525 16.07 -1.40 9.16
N MET A 526 14.82 -1.72 9.52
CA MET A 526 14.40 -3.09 9.80
C MET A 526 14.56 -3.99 8.56
N ILE A 527 14.23 -3.47 7.37
CA ILE A 527 14.42 -4.22 6.11
C ILE A 527 15.89 -4.47 5.78
N GLN A 528 16.81 -3.54 6.08
CA GLN A 528 18.24 -3.75 5.92
C GLN A 528 18.75 -4.88 6.83
N MET A 529 18.29 -4.89 8.08
CA MET A 529 18.64 -5.95 9.04
C MET A 529 18.13 -7.30 8.55
N ALA A 530 16.86 -7.41 8.16
CA ALA A 530 16.26 -8.66 7.71
C ALA A 530 16.91 -9.20 6.42
N ALA A 531 17.19 -8.34 5.43
CA ALA A 531 17.87 -8.73 4.20
C ALA A 531 19.31 -9.20 4.45
N GLY A 532 20.05 -8.48 5.31
CA GLY A 532 21.38 -8.89 5.75
C GLY A 532 21.34 -10.22 6.49
N PHE A 533 20.39 -10.39 7.42
CA PHE A 533 20.24 -11.60 8.21
C PHE A 533 19.83 -12.81 7.34
N SER A 534 18.91 -12.61 6.38
CA SER A 534 18.58 -13.62 5.38
C SER A 534 19.84 -14.13 4.66
N SER A 535 20.73 -13.21 4.24
CA SER A 535 21.98 -13.59 3.57
C SER A 535 22.95 -14.34 4.48
N LEU A 536 22.87 -14.15 5.78
CA LEU A 536 23.70 -14.84 6.76
C LEU A 536 23.29 -16.31 6.92
N ILE A 537 22.01 -16.63 6.75
CA ILE A 537 21.47 -17.97 7.04
C ILE A 537 21.14 -18.81 5.80
N ASN A 538 21.15 -18.22 4.59
CA ASN A 538 20.74 -18.88 3.34
C ASN A 538 21.91 -19.34 2.45
N GLY A 539 23.13 -19.46 2.98
CA GLY A 539 24.33 -19.81 2.21
C GLY A 539 25.08 -18.60 1.65
N GLY A 540 24.80 -17.39 2.13
CA GLY A 540 25.51 -16.16 1.78
C GLY A 540 24.91 -15.35 0.63
N TYR A 541 23.73 -15.66 0.16
CA TYR A 541 23.08 -14.97 -0.95
C TYR A 541 22.28 -13.75 -0.47
N TYR A 542 22.73 -12.54 -0.78
CA TYR A 542 21.97 -11.33 -0.47
C TYR A 542 20.99 -11.03 -1.60
N TYR A 543 19.74 -11.38 -1.38
CA TYR A 543 18.65 -11.08 -2.29
C TYR A 543 18.14 -9.64 -2.10
N GLN A 544 17.70 -9.02 -3.20
CA GLN A 544 16.91 -7.79 -3.13
C GLN A 544 15.55 -8.12 -2.55
N PRO A 545 15.15 -7.49 -1.41
CA PRO A 545 13.78 -7.63 -0.92
C PRO A 545 12.77 -7.13 -1.93
N ARG A 546 11.62 -7.81 -2.03
CA ARG A 546 10.55 -7.43 -2.95
C ARG A 546 9.18 -7.72 -2.39
N VAL A 547 8.20 -6.92 -2.80
CA VAL A 547 6.77 -7.08 -2.47
C VAL A 547 5.91 -7.41 -3.69
N VAL A 548 6.48 -7.37 -4.90
CA VAL A 548 5.77 -7.74 -6.13
C VAL A 548 6.42 -8.95 -6.78
N LYS A 549 5.56 -9.91 -7.17
CA LYS A 549 5.91 -11.17 -7.82
C LYS A 549 5.79 -11.07 -9.34
N GLU A 550 4.67 -10.54 -9.83
CA GLU A 550 4.40 -10.45 -11.26
C GLU A 550 3.41 -9.32 -11.60
N ILE A 551 3.42 -8.93 -12.88
CA ILE A 551 2.49 -7.96 -13.46
C ILE A 551 1.64 -8.70 -14.49
N GLN A 552 0.32 -8.50 -14.43
CA GLN A 552 -0.66 -9.10 -15.35
C GLN A 552 -1.39 -8.01 -16.14
N ASN A 553 -1.77 -8.30 -17.38
CA ASN A 553 -2.66 -7.43 -18.14
C ASN A 553 -4.12 -7.55 -17.64
N ASP A 554 -5.03 -6.77 -18.22
CA ASP A 554 -6.47 -6.77 -17.89
C ASP A 554 -7.18 -8.10 -18.20
N GLN A 555 -6.54 -8.99 -18.96
CA GLN A 555 -7.05 -10.34 -19.29
C GLN A 555 -6.50 -11.41 -18.33
N GLY A 556 -5.58 -11.05 -17.43
CA GLY A 556 -4.94 -11.95 -16.49
C GLY A 556 -3.70 -12.68 -17.04
N ASP A 557 -3.22 -12.30 -18.24
CA ASP A 557 -1.97 -12.84 -18.77
C ASP A 557 -0.77 -12.17 -18.11
N VAL A 558 0.23 -12.96 -17.70
CA VAL A 558 1.47 -12.42 -17.12
C VAL A 558 2.27 -11.72 -18.21
N VAL A 559 2.51 -10.42 -18.03
CA VAL A 559 3.31 -9.59 -18.95
C VAL A 559 4.74 -9.37 -18.44
N GLU A 560 4.95 -9.48 -17.12
CA GLU A 560 6.27 -9.40 -16.51
C GLU A 560 6.30 -10.26 -15.24
N GLU A 561 7.30 -11.11 -15.10
CA GLU A 561 7.59 -11.87 -13.88
C GLU A 561 8.83 -11.24 -13.21
N LYS A 562 8.75 -10.97 -11.91
CA LYS A 562 9.86 -10.42 -11.12
C LYS A 562 10.65 -11.59 -10.53
N GLU A 563 11.79 -11.90 -11.13
CA GLU A 563 12.67 -12.95 -10.63
C GLU A 563 13.42 -12.52 -9.35
N ALA A 564 13.81 -13.49 -8.50
CA ALA A 564 14.63 -13.22 -7.34
C ALA A 564 16.04 -12.75 -7.79
N GLU A 565 16.43 -11.54 -7.38
CA GLU A 565 17.74 -10.97 -7.74
C GLU A 565 18.75 -11.10 -6.62
N VAL A 566 19.87 -11.82 -6.88
CA VAL A 566 21.01 -11.88 -5.97
C VAL A 566 21.91 -10.68 -6.24
N LEU A 567 21.92 -9.70 -5.35
CA LEU A 567 22.74 -8.50 -5.50
C LEU A 567 24.23 -8.78 -5.24
N ARG A 568 24.56 -9.73 -4.31
CA ARG A 568 25.91 -10.10 -3.93
C ARG A 568 25.94 -11.33 -3.04
N ASN A 569 27.14 -11.92 -2.88
CA ASN A 569 27.38 -12.91 -1.87
C ASN A 569 28.06 -12.26 -0.67
N THR A 570 27.62 -12.58 0.54
CA THR A 570 28.10 -11.98 1.80
C THR A 570 29.13 -12.88 2.48
N VAL A 571 28.82 -14.16 2.63
CA VAL A 571 29.67 -15.19 3.25
C VAL A 571 29.63 -16.48 2.45
N SER A 572 30.51 -17.43 2.79
CA SER A 572 30.48 -18.80 2.25
C SER A 572 29.37 -19.62 2.89
N GLU A 573 29.01 -20.73 2.23
CA GLU A 573 28.09 -21.75 2.78
C GLU A 573 28.55 -22.26 4.13
N GLU A 574 29.88 -22.53 4.30
CA GLU A 574 30.48 -23.01 5.55
C GLU A 574 30.29 -22.02 6.70
N THR A 575 30.48 -20.71 6.45
CA THR A 575 30.24 -19.68 7.45
C THR A 575 28.76 -19.57 7.78
N SER A 576 27.87 -19.64 6.77
CA SER A 576 26.43 -19.63 6.94
C SER A 576 25.93 -20.80 7.78
N GLU A 577 26.43 -22.05 7.50
CA GLU A 577 26.08 -23.24 8.27
C GLU A 577 26.52 -23.10 9.74
N THR A 578 27.75 -22.65 9.99
CA THR A 578 28.26 -22.40 11.36
C THR A 578 27.39 -21.35 12.08
N MET A 579 26.97 -20.29 11.38
CA MET A 579 26.11 -19.25 12.00
C MET A 579 24.72 -19.76 12.31
N ARG A 580 24.15 -20.62 11.46
CA ARG A 580 22.84 -21.27 11.75
C ARG A 580 22.94 -22.13 13.02
N GLU A 581 24.02 -22.91 13.19
CA GLU A 581 24.24 -23.68 14.41
C GLU A 581 24.34 -22.80 15.65
N TYR A 582 25.09 -21.70 15.63
CA TYR A 582 25.21 -20.78 16.77
C TYR A 582 23.90 -20.08 17.11
N LEU A 583 23.13 -19.76 16.09
CA LEU A 583 21.79 -19.13 16.25
C LEU A 583 20.74 -20.13 16.74
N LYS A 584 20.84 -21.42 16.36
CA LYS A 584 20.06 -22.51 16.93
C LYS A 584 20.38 -22.67 18.43
N THR A 585 21.66 -22.72 18.83
CA THR A 585 22.07 -22.74 20.23
C THR A 585 21.53 -21.55 21.03
N THR A 586 21.37 -20.39 20.40
CA THR A 586 20.76 -19.20 21.05
C THR A 586 19.31 -19.46 21.49
N VAL A 587 18.56 -20.21 20.70
CA VAL A 587 17.16 -20.58 21.01
C VAL A 587 17.11 -21.81 21.92
N GLU A 588 17.99 -22.81 21.75
CA GLU A 588 17.98 -24.01 22.58
C GLU A 588 18.37 -23.73 24.04
N SER A 589 19.37 -22.89 24.28
CA SER A 589 19.96 -22.70 25.61
C SER A 589 20.44 -21.29 25.93
N GLY A 590 20.27 -20.33 24.99
CA GLY A 590 20.74 -18.97 25.12
C GLY A 590 19.63 -17.97 25.52
N THR A 591 19.72 -16.74 24.99
CA THR A 591 18.79 -15.65 25.30
C THR A 591 17.45 -15.76 24.60
N GLY A 592 17.31 -16.67 23.61
CA GLY A 592 16.12 -16.87 22.78
C GLY A 592 15.24 -18.06 23.18
N THR A 593 15.44 -18.66 24.35
CA THR A 593 14.77 -19.93 24.74
C THR A 593 13.23 -19.88 24.72
N LYS A 594 12.63 -18.71 24.80
CA LYS A 594 11.19 -18.52 24.70
C LYS A 594 10.65 -18.63 23.28
N ALA A 595 11.52 -18.63 22.25
CA ALA A 595 11.13 -18.81 20.86
C ALA A 595 10.95 -20.29 20.47
N GLN A 596 11.21 -21.22 21.38
CA GLN A 596 11.06 -22.65 21.09
C GLN A 596 9.61 -23.01 20.78
N ILE A 597 9.41 -23.72 19.67
CA ILE A 597 8.12 -24.29 19.26
C ILE A 597 8.29 -25.81 19.18
N PRO A 598 7.46 -26.61 19.85
CA PRO A 598 7.55 -28.06 19.83
C PRO A 598 7.58 -28.63 18.41
N GLY A 599 8.53 -29.49 18.12
CA GLY A 599 8.68 -30.14 16.82
C GLY A 599 9.43 -29.32 15.75
N TYR A 600 9.82 -28.08 16.04
CA TYR A 600 10.55 -27.25 15.10
C TYR A 600 11.94 -26.86 15.59
N SER A 601 12.93 -27.00 14.69
CA SER A 601 14.28 -26.49 14.93
C SER A 601 14.31 -25.00 14.56
N ILE A 602 14.46 -24.13 15.56
CA ILE A 602 14.44 -22.68 15.40
C ILE A 602 15.81 -22.09 15.71
N GLY A 603 16.24 -21.15 14.86
CA GLY A 603 17.39 -20.30 15.11
C GLY A 603 16.97 -18.85 15.29
N GLY A 604 17.71 -18.06 16.09
CA GLY A 604 17.34 -16.66 16.25
C GLY A 604 18.30 -15.85 17.10
N LYS A 605 18.02 -14.54 17.22
CA LYS A 605 18.82 -13.61 18.01
C LYS A 605 17.99 -12.49 18.61
N THR A 606 18.15 -12.29 19.92
CA THR A 606 17.58 -11.17 20.67
C THR A 606 18.37 -9.89 20.45
N GLY A 607 17.68 -8.75 20.37
CA GLY A 607 18.22 -7.41 20.36
C GLY A 607 17.73 -6.58 21.54
N THR A 608 18.60 -5.71 22.04
CA THR A 608 18.26 -4.68 23.03
C THR A 608 19.22 -3.51 22.80
N ALA A 609 18.69 -2.35 22.48
CA ALA A 609 19.45 -1.12 22.33
C ALA A 609 18.83 -0.02 23.21
N GLU A 610 19.61 0.60 24.06
CA GLU A 610 19.21 1.78 24.82
C GLU A 610 19.25 2.99 23.89
N LYS A 611 18.17 3.74 23.81
CA LYS A 611 18.05 4.91 22.91
C LYS A 611 18.89 6.10 23.42
N ILE A 612 19.21 7.00 22.50
CA ILE A 612 19.91 8.23 22.84
C ILE A 612 18.86 9.32 23.15
N PRO A 613 18.99 10.07 24.27
CA PRO A 613 20.05 10.04 25.27
C PRO A 613 19.92 8.86 26.26
N ARG A 614 21.01 8.08 26.43
CA ARG A 614 21.08 6.82 27.21
C ARG A 614 20.84 6.97 28.73
N ASN A 615 20.26 8.01 29.19
CA ASN A 615 19.96 8.27 30.62
C ASN A 615 18.44 8.33 30.89
N LYS A 616 17.62 8.02 29.87
CA LYS A 616 16.17 8.01 29.99
C LYS A 616 15.62 6.62 30.24
N GLU A 617 16.43 5.58 30.07
CA GLU A 617 16.03 4.16 30.13
C GLU A 617 14.97 3.78 29.07
N ASP A 618 14.97 4.51 27.93
CA ASP A 618 14.14 4.20 26.76
C ASP A 618 14.86 3.16 25.90
N TYR A 619 14.17 2.08 25.54
CA TYR A 619 14.79 0.95 24.84
C TYR A 619 14.06 0.60 23.53
N TYR A 620 14.86 0.15 22.57
CA TYR A 620 14.42 -0.54 21.36
C TYR A 620 14.78 -2.00 21.51
N ILE A 621 13.79 -2.88 21.60
CA ILE A 621 13.98 -4.32 21.75
C ILE A 621 13.53 -5.05 20.50
N SER A 622 14.16 -6.20 20.23
CA SER A 622 13.87 -6.94 19.00
C SER A 622 14.20 -8.42 19.12
N PHE A 623 13.64 -9.21 18.22
CA PHE A 623 14.00 -10.58 17.99
C PHE A 623 13.89 -10.91 16.49
N VAL A 624 14.92 -11.54 15.95
CA VAL A 624 14.90 -12.14 14.63
C VAL A 624 14.98 -13.65 14.78
N GLY A 625 13.96 -14.35 14.32
CA GLY A 625 13.86 -15.80 14.33
C GLY A 625 13.73 -16.36 12.92
N PHE A 626 14.11 -17.62 12.74
CA PHE A 626 13.97 -18.32 11.45
C PHE A 626 13.78 -19.82 11.66
N VAL A 627 13.09 -20.45 10.75
CA VAL A 627 12.72 -21.87 10.78
C VAL A 627 12.66 -22.45 9.36
N PRO A 628 13.06 -23.74 9.17
CA PRO A 628 13.89 -24.57 10.02
C PRO A 628 15.33 -24.03 10.19
N ALA A 629 15.99 -24.31 11.31
CA ALA A 629 17.35 -23.78 11.54
C ALA A 629 18.39 -24.33 10.53
N GLU A 630 18.22 -25.57 10.07
CA GLU A 630 19.12 -26.22 9.13
C GLU A 630 18.97 -25.76 7.69
N ASP A 631 17.74 -25.48 7.25
CA ASP A 631 17.40 -25.02 5.90
C ASP A 631 16.28 -23.96 5.97
N PRO A 632 16.61 -22.72 6.27
CA PRO A 632 15.64 -21.66 6.56
C PRO A 632 14.69 -21.37 5.41
N GLU A 633 13.39 -21.55 5.68
CA GLU A 633 12.27 -21.24 4.75
C GLU A 633 11.52 -19.97 5.13
N LEU A 634 11.56 -19.62 6.40
CA LEU A 634 10.84 -18.50 6.99
C LEU A 634 11.78 -17.71 7.91
N LEU A 635 11.75 -16.39 7.79
CA LEU A 635 12.37 -15.45 8.72
C LEU A 635 11.30 -14.50 9.22
N ILE A 636 11.21 -14.32 10.54
CA ILE A 636 10.35 -13.32 11.18
C ILE A 636 11.24 -12.38 12.00
N TYR A 637 11.06 -11.09 11.82
CA TYR A 637 11.75 -10.06 12.58
C TYR A 637 10.73 -9.15 13.27
N VAL A 638 10.78 -9.13 14.60
CA VAL A 638 9.92 -8.29 15.46
C VAL A 638 10.76 -7.23 16.12
N THR A 639 10.25 -6.01 16.13
CA THR A 639 10.86 -4.86 16.81
C THR A 639 9.81 -4.12 17.63
N ILE A 640 10.17 -3.70 18.84
CA ILE A 640 9.31 -2.94 19.75
C ILE A 640 10.08 -1.72 20.27
N ASP A 641 9.61 -0.55 19.93
CA ASP A 641 10.15 0.74 20.36
C ASP A 641 9.41 1.23 21.62
N GLU A 642 10.14 1.44 22.70
CA GLU A 642 9.63 1.97 23.97
C GLU A 642 8.36 1.23 24.45
N PRO A 643 8.44 -0.09 24.78
CA PRO A 643 7.26 -0.82 25.27
C PRO A 643 6.76 -0.23 26.59
N ASN A 644 5.43 -0.20 26.81
CA ASN A 644 4.77 0.41 27.94
C ASN A 644 4.87 -0.46 29.22
N VAL A 645 6.08 -0.80 29.63
CA VAL A 645 6.38 -1.61 30.82
C VAL A 645 7.48 -0.97 31.67
N ASP A 646 7.52 -1.33 32.96
CA ASP A 646 8.55 -0.81 33.89
C ASP A 646 9.98 -1.19 33.47
N ASN A 647 10.18 -2.33 32.85
CA ASN A 647 11.49 -2.81 32.34
C ASN A 647 11.44 -2.90 30.82
N GLN A 648 11.65 -1.80 30.15
CA GLN A 648 11.67 -1.72 28.67
C GLN A 648 12.77 -2.56 28.01
N ALA A 649 13.87 -2.89 28.72
CA ALA A 649 14.95 -3.72 28.21
C ALA A 649 14.61 -5.21 28.11
N ASN A 650 13.37 -5.62 28.42
CA ASN A 650 12.93 -7.01 28.41
C ASN A 650 12.65 -7.53 26.98
N ALA A 651 13.70 -8.00 26.30
CA ALA A 651 13.59 -8.57 24.95
C ALA A 651 12.66 -9.78 24.85
N ALA A 652 12.23 -10.39 25.98
CA ALA A 652 11.29 -11.52 25.95
C ALA A 652 9.92 -11.13 25.38
N LEU A 653 9.55 -9.86 25.39
CA LEU A 653 8.32 -9.38 24.73
C LEU A 653 8.39 -9.61 23.22
N ALA A 654 9.49 -9.22 22.57
CA ALA A 654 9.68 -9.44 21.14
C ALA A 654 9.82 -10.93 20.78
N VAL A 655 10.44 -11.73 21.66
CA VAL A 655 10.59 -13.19 21.47
C VAL A 655 9.22 -13.90 21.53
N ASN A 656 8.36 -13.52 22.49
CA ASN A 656 7.04 -14.11 22.63
C ASN A 656 6.14 -13.76 21.44
N LEU A 657 6.11 -12.49 21.05
CA LEU A 657 5.30 -12.03 19.90
C LEU A 657 5.74 -12.71 18.60
N GLU A 658 7.06 -12.84 18.37
CA GLU A 658 7.58 -13.55 17.21
C GLU A 658 7.20 -15.04 17.23
N ARG A 659 7.32 -15.73 18.39
CA ARG A 659 6.92 -17.12 18.54
C ARG A 659 5.45 -17.33 18.23
N GLU A 660 4.57 -16.48 18.73
CA GLU A 660 3.12 -16.53 18.48
C GLU A 660 2.78 -16.40 17.00
N CYS A 661 3.46 -15.47 16.31
CA CYS A 661 3.35 -15.37 14.85
C CYS A 661 3.90 -16.62 14.15
N MET A 662 5.08 -17.10 14.54
CA MET A 662 5.72 -18.25 13.90
C MET A 662 4.91 -19.54 14.03
N GLU A 663 4.29 -19.79 15.21
CA GLU A 663 3.42 -20.97 15.47
C GLU A 663 2.25 -21.09 14.49
N GLU A 664 1.70 -19.97 14.05
CA GLU A 664 0.61 -19.94 13.06
C GLU A 664 1.12 -19.96 11.63
N ILE A 665 2.18 -19.18 11.33
CA ILE A 665 2.69 -19.03 9.98
C ILE A 665 3.33 -20.33 9.45
N VAL A 666 3.98 -21.14 10.28
CA VAL A 666 4.54 -22.45 9.85
C VAL A 666 3.44 -23.40 9.35
N LYS A 667 2.24 -23.31 9.93
CA LYS A 667 1.06 -24.11 9.52
C LYS A 667 0.51 -23.59 8.17
N ILE A 668 0.44 -22.27 7.97
CA ILE A 668 -0.02 -21.63 6.73
C ILE A 668 0.92 -22.00 5.56
N LEU A 669 2.24 -21.93 5.79
CA LEU A 669 3.24 -22.27 4.78
C LEU A 669 3.43 -23.77 4.59
N GLY A 670 2.87 -24.61 5.48
CA GLY A 670 3.06 -26.06 5.45
C GLY A 670 4.48 -26.51 5.71
N ILE A 671 5.23 -25.77 6.55
CA ILE A 671 6.57 -26.14 6.95
C ILE A 671 6.48 -27.37 7.85
N GLU A 672 7.10 -28.48 7.43
CA GLU A 672 7.03 -29.74 8.16
C GLU A 672 7.87 -29.68 9.45
N PRO A 673 7.40 -30.29 10.56
CA PRO A 673 8.19 -30.42 11.77
C PRO A 673 9.53 -31.12 11.50
N THR A 674 10.63 -30.58 12.03
CA THR A 674 12.00 -31.08 11.81
C THR A 674 12.55 -31.92 12.96
N GLU A 675 11.89 -31.87 14.12
CA GLU A 675 12.30 -32.58 15.33
C GLU A 675 11.22 -33.55 15.82
N GLU A 676 11.64 -34.70 16.38
CA GLU A 676 10.70 -35.64 17.01
C GLU A 676 10.24 -35.08 18.35
N LEU A 677 8.91 -34.88 18.50
CA LEU A 677 8.32 -34.45 19.74
C LEU A 677 8.63 -35.42 20.88
N THR A 678 9.06 -34.91 22.02
CA THR A 678 9.16 -35.67 23.28
C THR A 678 7.76 -36.07 23.78
N GLU A 679 7.66 -37.01 24.70
CA GLU A 679 6.38 -37.43 25.26
C GLU A 679 5.72 -36.30 26.11
N GLU A 680 6.53 -35.39 26.68
CA GLU A 680 6.05 -34.21 27.41
C GLU A 680 5.45 -33.19 26.44
N GLU A 681 6.14 -32.87 25.34
CA GLU A 681 5.68 -31.97 24.30
C GLU A 681 4.40 -32.47 23.59
N LYS A 682 4.29 -33.78 23.34
CA LYS A 682 3.06 -34.39 22.81
C LYS A 682 1.85 -34.21 23.75
N GLN A 683 2.13 -34.27 25.05
CA GLN A 683 1.06 -34.09 26.05
C GLN A 683 0.66 -32.60 26.15
N GLU A 684 1.64 -31.68 26.15
CA GLU A 684 1.38 -30.23 26.17
C GLU A 684 0.64 -29.78 24.91
N LEU A 685 1.05 -30.27 23.73
CA LEU A 685 0.39 -29.98 22.47
C LEU A 685 -1.06 -30.52 22.45
N ALA A 686 -1.28 -31.70 23.00
CA ALA A 686 -2.63 -32.29 23.10
C ALA A 686 -3.51 -31.52 24.09
N GLU A 687 -2.95 -30.99 25.18
CA GLU A 687 -3.67 -30.15 26.14
C GLU A 687 -4.00 -28.78 25.50
N GLN A 688 -3.09 -28.14 24.77
CA GLN A 688 -3.32 -26.89 24.05
C GLN A 688 -4.40 -27.06 22.98
N GLN A 689 -4.33 -28.11 22.16
CA GLN A 689 -5.34 -28.40 21.14
C GLN A 689 -6.73 -28.63 21.75
N ALA A 690 -6.79 -29.25 22.91
CA ALA A 690 -8.05 -29.46 23.63
C ALA A 690 -8.61 -28.14 24.23
N GLU A 691 -7.71 -27.22 24.65
CA GLU A 691 -8.10 -25.88 25.12
C GLU A 691 -8.60 -25.00 23.97
N GLU A 692 -7.88 -24.99 22.83
CA GLU A 692 -8.28 -24.26 21.61
C GLU A 692 -9.62 -24.78 21.05
N GLU A 693 -9.82 -26.11 21.04
CA GLU A 693 -11.09 -26.72 20.61
C GLU A 693 -12.23 -26.33 21.53
N ALA A 694 -11.98 -26.29 22.84
CA ALA A 694 -12.97 -25.86 23.82
C ALA A 694 -13.30 -24.36 23.76
N GLN A 695 -12.32 -23.51 23.43
CA GLN A 695 -12.53 -22.08 23.23
C GLN A 695 -13.34 -21.83 21.96
N ARG A 696 -13.00 -22.50 20.87
CA ARG A 696 -13.74 -22.38 19.60
C ARG A 696 -15.20 -22.88 19.76
N GLU A 697 -15.43 -23.99 20.48
CA GLU A 697 -16.78 -24.46 20.78
C GLU A 697 -17.56 -23.43 21.63
N ALA A 698 -16.90 -22.74 22.57
CA ALA A 698 -17.51 -21.70 23.38
C ALA A 698 -17.81 -20.41 22.58
N GLU A 699 -16.97 -20.05 21.62
CA GLU A 699 -17.19 -18.92 20.71
C GLU A 699 -18.35 -19.22 19.75
N GLU A 700 -18.38 -20.42 19.14
CA GLU A 700 -19.50 -20.86 18.30
C GLU A 700 -20.84 -20.91 19.06
N GLU A 701 -20.83 -21.29 20.37
CA GLU A 701 -22.03 -21.22 21.22
C GLU A 701 -22.45 -19.75 21.48
N THR A 702 -21.50 -18.84 21.66
CA THR A 702 -21.79 -17.41 21.94
C THR A 702 -22.33 -16.71 20.67
N GLU A 703 -21.74 -16.97 19.51
CA GLU A 703 -22.23 -16.46 18.22
C GLU A 703 -23.63 -16.98 17.89
N ALA A 704 -23.90 -18.27 18.19
CA ALA A 704 -25.24 -18.86 18.00
C ALA A 704 -26.28 -18.28 18.97
N GLU A 705 -25.87 -17.86 20.18
CA GLU A 705 -26.77 -17.17 21.14
C GLU A 705 -27.03 -15.72 20.69
N GLU A 706 -26.02 -14.99 20.15
CA GLU A 706 -26.20 -13.64 19.63
C GLU A 706 -27.04 -13.61 18.34
N GLU A 707 -26.90 -14.60 17.44
CA GLU A 707 -27.78 -14.74 16.27
C GLU A 707 -29.23 -14.99 16.67
N THR A 708 -29.47 -15.82 17.71
CA THR A 708 -30.82 -16.08 18.20
C THR A 708 -31.44 -14.89 18.93
N GLU A 709 -30.66 -14.08 19.68
CA GLU A 709 -31.15 -12.83 20.28
C GLU A 709 -31.45 -11.75 19.21
N SER A 710 -30.66 -11.66 18.15
CA SER A 710 -30.93 -10.72 17.04
C SER A 710 -32.14 -11.09 16.19
N GLU A 711 -32.48 -12.38 16.06
CA GLU A 711 -33.71 -12.83 15.40
C GLU A 711 -34.96 -12.59 16.31
N GLU A 712 -34.86 -12.73 17.65
CA GLU A 712 -35.96 -12.39 18.56
C GLU A 712 -36.22 -10.87 18.66
N GLU A 713 -35.19 -10.00 18.56
CA GLU A 713 -35.40 -8.55 18.53
C GLU A 713 -36.06 -8.09 17.21
N THR A 714 -35.76 -8.72 16.08
CA THR A 714 -36.40 -8.43 14.80
C THR A 714 -37.84 -8.90 14.70
N GLU A 715 -38.26 -9.98 15.42
CA GLU A 715 -39.67 -10.39 15.49
C GLU A 715 -40.49 -9.53 16.46
N SER A 716 -39.88 -8.90 17.49
CA SER A 716 -40.59 -8.03 18.43
C SER A 716 -40.94 -6.65 17.88
N ASP A 717 -40.13 -6.11 16.94
CA ASP A 717 -40.38 -4.80 16.33
C ASP A 717 -41.43 -4.83 15.21
N THR A 718 -41.78 -6.01 14.68
CA THR A 718 -42.86 -6.18 13.71
C THR A 718 -44.27 -6.34 14.31
N SER A 719 -44.41 -6.43 15.63
CA SER A 719 -45.70 -6.66 16.32
C SER A 719 -46.36 -5.42 16.93
N GLU A 720 -45.72 -4.24 16.94
CA GLU A 720 -46.26 -3.02 17.56
C GLU A 720 -46.87 -1.99 16.60
N SER A 721 -47.03 -2.29 15.31
CA SER A 721 -47.56 -1.33 14.33
C SER A 721 -48.84 -1.77 13.65
N SER A 722 -49.85 -2.28 14.40
CA SER A 722 -51.21 -2.36 13.88
C SER A 722 -52.29 -2.49 15.02
N GLY A 723 -52.68 -1.35 15.52
CA GLY A 723 -53.77 -1.28 16.51
C GLY A 723 -54.37 0.09 16.64
N ALA A 724 -55.27 0.44 15.75
CA ALA A 724 -56.29 1.47 16.04
C ALA A 724 -57.58 1.20 15.28
N ASP A 725 -58.62 0.99 16.11
CA ASP A 725 -60.07 1.25 15.92
C ASP A 725 -60.87 0.50 14.84
N THR A 726 -61.78 -0.37 15.34
CA THR A 726 -63.21 -0.05 15.31
C THR A 726 -64.03 -1.02 16.14
N SER A 727 -64.93 -0.46 16.92
CA SER A 727 -65.99 -1.02 17.75
C SER A 727 -67.03 -1.87 16.99
N GLY A 728 -67.57 -2.90 17.63
CA GLY A 728 -68.92 -3.37 17.34
C GLY A 728 -69.27 -4.82 17.62
N SER A 729 -69.80 -5.05 18.80
CA SER A 729 -70.91 -5.95 19.17
C SER A 729 -71.03 -7.38 18.64
N GLY A 730 -71.14 -8.30 19.59
CA GLY A 730 -72.27 -9.27 19.56
C GLY A 730 -71.93 -10.74 19.56
N GLU A 731 -72.28 -11.32 20.70
CA GLU A 731 -72.88 -12.66 20.92
C GLU A 731 -72.08 -13.96 20.83
N GLU A 732 -72.05 -14.53 22.01
CA GLU A 732 -72.06 -15.92 22.53
C GLU A 732 -72.30 -17.05 21.51
N THR A 733 -71.60 -18.15 21.71
CA THR A 733 -72.04 -19.52 22.13
C THR A 733 -70.85 -20.50 21.99
N ASP A 734 -70.35 -21.00 23.04
CA ASP A 734 -70.62 -22.26 23.83
C ASP A 734 -70.32 -23.57 23.08
N THR A 735 -69.67 -24.47 23.86
CA THR A 735 -69.46 -25.90 23.68
C THR A 735 -68.19 -26.28 22.84
N GLY A 736 -67.31 -27.13 23.28
CA GLY A 736 -67.24 -28.11 24.38
C GLY A 736 -66.16 -29.11 24.01
N ALA A 737 -65.39 -29.39 25.00
CA ALA A 737 -64.79 -30.67 25.44
C ALA A 737 -64.17 -31.67 24.43
N SER A 738 -63.04 -32.16 24.89
CA SER A 738 -62.68 -33.58 25.03
C SER A 738 -61.41 -34.02 24.34
N SER A 739 -60.40 -34.23 25.18
CA SER A 739 -59.63 -35.45 25.45
C SER A 739 -58.94 -36.18 24.33
N ALA A 740 -57.66 -36.27 24.47
CA ALA A 740 -56.91 -37.42 25.04
C ALA A 740 -56.29 -38.35 24.00
N GLU A 741 -55.08 -38.70 24.32
CA GLU A 741 -54.36 -39.98 24.22
C GLU A 741 -53.62 -40.35 22.95
N ASP A 742 -52.32 -40.41 23.22
CA ASP A 742 -51.43 -41.58 23.14
C ASP A 742 -51.17 -42.26 21.80
N THR A 743 -49.95 -42.43 21.49
CA THR A 743 -49.05 -43.61 21.43
C THR A 743 -47.93 -43.34 20.44
N GLU A 744 -46.69 -43.38 20.92
CA GLU A 744 -45.66 -44.43 20.80
C GLU A 744 -45.51 -45.11 19.43
N GLU A 745 -44.26 -45.19 19.11
CA GLU A 745 -43.39 -46.27 18.57
C GLU A 745 -42.77 -46.10 17.20
N ASP A 746 -41.48 -46.05 17.31
CA ASP A 746 -40.41 -46.92 16.76
C ASP A 746 -40.00 -46.85 15.27
N ALA A 747 -38.68 -46.65 15.20
CA ALA A 747 -37.65 -47.41 14.47
C ALA A 747 -37.65 -47.39 12.90
N GLU A 748 -36.68 -46.81 12.29
CA GLU A 748 -35.44 -47.45 11.74
C GLU A 748 -34.42 -46.42 11.35
#